data_3d02e5dcdc8044e2994c6dca22f256ea
#
_entry.id   3d02e5dcdc8044e2994c6dca22f256ea
#
_cell.length_a   1.000
_cell.length_b   1.000
_cell.length_c   1.000
_cell.angle_alpha   90.00
_cell.angle_beta   90.00
_cell.angle_gamma   90.00
#
_symmetry.space_group_name_H-M   'P 1'
#
loop_
_entity.id
_entity.type
_entity.pdbx_description
1 polymer ?
#
loop_
_entity_poly.entity_id
_entity_poly.type
_entity_poly.pdbx_seq_one_letter_code
_entity_poly.pdbx_strand_id
1 'polypeptide(L)'
;MGILLTANVFIFTNAQSPGGIAPQLWYKADAGITTSSGTVSQWNNSASPGTYDLIQQSAATSTLPAYNTSQINFNPSIRFDGVDDRLAAPSVPQNVTVSSPSPYQSSQYVVYRKVGSTANSLYNHSNGFGGTWNVGGNSNGGMLITNRSVGSTTPAINEIRLQSTDGTSSLMNVYVNGQFKSSAFSNGNAVATSGTQPVWVGGQGLNNFVNVDIAEIVIYNTTKTLERPQIESYLSLKYGITKFGDYIASDGTTYWNSAMNSAYSNNITGIARDDNSALYQKQSMSINPGQQLLIGLTGMANTNASNSGTLTNLQSLVVGDNGLAKAPATLVNNIPGANFLFASVWKVQNTGSVGTVRVMWPQGLNNLKLIQNNSDPTFASGNTVTDMSANTQTINGVVYNYADVSLANGQFFTFASFAQAPGGILNNLRVWIKADDHPNGNTTDNVAISTWPNRSPIGGNFIGGAASPNTIALQTTGPLYRNSSAMNINFNPVAQSTSTSGLGMQNAFATIGDDYTMIALHKNPTLPFAGFRNMFSFHDSASLNTVSTSSSWFGTYTSSPIAWPSAAGTSAYTVNIPAVTTFSATGTGTIAYQVNSVSKGSGASLSKNGTNLVIGVDADGGSDDGIDIIMPENIMYNSVLNAADYNKVVSYMALKYGVTLGTFASPVNYTSTNGTTVWSTAASTYQTNVIGIARDDAEALHQRIAKSQDAVADIITISTNNDFTSANTGAGHSNITNDQFYFITGNNGAATTYNAQNLMLRRWKVQSTGTAQNLYIKTSDSQANYLVYADDAAITANVVNISLTAGATSGIQIPNGKFFTFSKLTYCTRPSNTSPADMITKIGITTQSKQSGWPENIPNGAIALESKSKGFVITRTQSSSIATPVEGMLIYDTVSKCMKLYNGTSWNCVARSCNQ
;
A
#
# COMPACT_ATOMS: atom_id res chain seq x y z
N MET A 1 72.54 -41.14 -3.70
CA MET A 1 72.18 -40.66 -5.03
C MET A 1 70.65 -40.74 -5.15
N GLY A 2 70.00 -39.72 -4.64
CA GLY A 2 68.52 -39.64 -4.63
C GLY A 2 68.06 -38.88 -5.85
N ILE A 3 67.19 -39.49 -6.62
CA ILE A 3 66.54 -38.88 -7.77
C ILE A 3 65.30 -38.13 -7.26
N LEU A 4 65.30 -36.79 -7.30
CA LEU A 4 64.20 -35.93 -7.03
C LEU A 4 63.30 -35.94 -8.28
N LEU A 5 62.13 -36.61 -8.25
CA LEU A 5 61.10 -36.53 -9.26
C LEU A 5 60.28 -35.28 -8.98
N THR A 6 60.51 -34.22 -9.73
CA THR A 6 59.60 -33.07 -9.77
C THR A 6 58.36 -33.41 -10.62
N ALA A 7 57.22 -33.62 -9.97
CA ALA A 7 55.95 -33.73 -10.65
C ALA A 7 55.56 -32.35 -11.14
N ASN A 8 55.66 -32.07 -12.42
CA ASN A 8 55.02 -30.92 -13.05
C ASN A 8 53.52 -31.14 -13.05
N VAL A 9 52.79 -30.47 -12.13
CA VAL A 9 51.37 -30.34 -12.20
C VAL A 9 51.07 -29.39 -13.35
N PHE A 10 50.72 -29.92 -14.49
CA PHE A 10 50.07 -29.13 -15.55
C PHE A 10 48.69 -28.76 -15.10
N ILE A 11 48.54 -27.55 -14.60
CA ILE A 11 47.22 -26.93 -14.45
C ILE A 11 46.75 -26.60 -15.86
N PHE A 12 45.93 -27.46 -16.46
CA PHE A 12 45.16 -27.12 -17.64
C PHE A 12 44.14 -26.07 -17.23
N THR A 13 44.44 -24.80 -17.39
CA THR A 13 43.43 -23.76 -17.41
C THR A 13 42.64 -23.97 -18.70
N ASN A 14 41.46 -24.61 -18.59
CA ASN A 14 40.53 -24.66 -19.70
C ASN A 14 40.30 -23.23 -20.17
N ALA A 15 40.45 -22.95 -21.46
CA ALA A 15 40.16 -21.64 -22.02
C ALA A 15 38.69 -21.31 -21.78
N GLN A 16 38.42 -20.26 -21.03
CA GLN A 16 37.07 -19.80 -20.73
C GLN A 16 36.36 -19.37 -22.01
N SER A 17 35.07 -19.75 -22.15
CA SER A 17 34.29 -19.48 -23.37
C SER A 17 32.83 -19.34 -23.05
N PRO A 18 32.03 -18.50 -23.72
CA PRO A 18 30.60 -18.33 -23.44
C PRO A 18 29.85 -19.67 -23.49
N GLY A 19 29.22 -20.06 -22.37
CA GLY A 19 28.55 -21.35 -22.24
C GLY A 19 29.50 -22.56 -22.31
N GLY A 20 30.80 -22.36 -22.17
CA GLY A 20 31.83 -23.39 -22.36
C GLY A 20 32.14 -23.68 -23.82
N ILE A 21 31.69 -22.90 -24.77
CA ILE A 21 31.80 -23.11 -26.22
C ILE A 21 32.74 -22.05 -26.81
N ALA A 22 33.87 -22.47 -27.36
CA ALA A 22 34.90 -21.56 -27.88
C ALA A 22 34.44 -20.78 -29.11
N PRO A 23 34.36 -19.45 -29.08
CA PRO A 23 34.03 -18.60 -30.22
C PRO A 23 35.23 -18.20 -31.02
N GLN A 24 35.06 -17.69 -32.23
CA GLN A 24 36.09 -17.03 -33.02
C GLN A 24 36.32 -15.59 -32.58
N LEU A 25 35.24 -14.85 -32.31
CA LEU A 25 35.29 -13.49 -31.77
C LEU A 25 34.49 -13.39 -30.51
N TRP A 26 35.08 -12.77 -29.47
CA TRP A 26 34.44 -12.54 -28.21
C TRP A 26 34.87 -11.21 -27.61
N TYR A 27 34.00 -10.24 -27.71
CA TYR A 27 34.22 -8.91 -27.15
C TYR A 27 33.30 -8.74 -25.95
N LYS A 28 33.85 -8.58 -24.74
CA LYS A 28 33.11 -8.39 -23.50
C LYS A 28 33.59 -7.13 -22.79
N ALA A 29 32.65 -6.28 -22.37
CA ALA A 29 32.94 -4.99 -21.79
C ALA A 29 33.61 -5.07 -20.40
N ASP A 30 33.56 -6.22 -19.72
CA ASP A 30 34.19 -6.47 -18.43
C ASP A 30 35.65 -6.98 -18.53
N ALA A 31 36.18 -7.11 -19.73
CA ALA A 31 37.56 -7.50 -19.92
C ALA A 31 38.17 -6.95 -21.22
N GLY A 32 39.50 -6.73 -21.21
CA GLY A 32 40.26 -6.33 -22.39
C GLY A 32 39.92 -4.93 -22.92
N ILE A 33 39.52 -4.03 -22.07
CA ILE A 33 39.18 -2.65 -22.42
C ILE A 33 40.38 -1.74 -22.12
N THR A 34 40.79 -0.94 -23.11
CA THR A 34 41.69 0.17 -22.91
C THR A 34 40.94 1.48 -22.99
N THR A 35 41.00 2.26 -21.92
CA THR A 35 40.29 3.55 -21.84
C THR A 35 41.27 4.71 -21.67
N SER A 36 40.88 5.90 -22.22
CA SER A 36 41.51 7.17 -21.95
C SER A 36 40.42 8.20 -21.66
N SER A 37 40.49 8.85 -20.49
CA SER A 37 39.50 9.86 -20.05
C SER A 37 38.03 9.38 -20.15
N GLY A 38 37.79 8.09 -19.89
CA GLY A 38 36.43 7.51 -19.90
C GLY A 38 35.92 7.05 -21.27
N THR A 39 36.72 7.22 -22.34
CA THR A 39 36.42 6.71 -23.68
C THR A 39 37.23 5.47 -24.01
N VAL A 40 36.67 4.59 -24.86
CA VAL A 40 37.28 3.30 -25.21
C VAL A 40 38.09 3.44 -26.51
N SER A 41 39.42 3.26 -26.45
CA SER A 41 40.32 3.25 -27.61
C SER A 41 40.58 1.85 -28.16
N GLN A 42 40.41 0.81 -27.31
CA GLN A 42 40.62 -0.58 -27.71
C GLN A 42 39.69 -1.53 -26.92
N TRP A 43 39.16 -2.52 -27.62
CA TRP A 43 38.37 -3.60 -27.07
C TRP A 43 38.90 -4.94 -27.58
N ASN A 44 39.57 -5.67 -26.71
CA ASN A 44 40.27 -6.89 -27.07
C ASN A 44 39.28 -8.03 -27.39
N ASN A 45 39.67 -8.84 -28.37
CA ASN A 45 39.04 -10.12 -28.64
C ASN A 45 39.42 -11.12 -27.53
N SER A 46 38.54 -11.39 -26.59
CA SER A 46 38.77 -12.29 -25.46
C SER A 46 38.93 -13.75 -25.88
N ALA A 47 38.51 -14.16 -27.08
CA ALA A 47 38.78 -15.48 -27.64
C ALA A 47 40.27 -15.67 -28.06
N SER A 48 40.91 -14.58 -28.49
CA SER A 48 42.32 -14.55 -28.90
C SER A 48 42.85 -13.13 -28.79
N PRO A 49 43.26 -12.70 -27.56
CA PRO A 49 43.75 -11.35 -27.32
C PRO A 49 44.96 -11.00 -28.24
N GLY A 50 44.92 -9.79 -28.80
CA GLY A 50 45.89 -9.35 -29.79
C GLY A 50 45.53 -9.76 -31.23
N THR A 51 44.50 -10.57 -31.43
CA THR A 51 44.04 -11.00 -32.75
C THR A 51 42.62 -10.52 -33.00
N TYR A 52 42.46 -9.65 -33.96
CA TYR A 52 41.17 -9.01 -34.33
C TYR A 52 40.61 -8.14 -33.23
N ASP A 53 41.46 -7.48 -32.44
CA ASP A 53 40.99 -6.48 -31.45
C ASP A 53 40.33 -5.30 -32.16
N LEU A 54 39.22 -4.82 -31.56
CA LEU A 54 38.57 -3.61 -32.00
C LEU A 54 39.38 -2.40 -31.52
N ILE A 55 39.80 -1.56 -32.44
CA ILE A 55 40.66 -0.41 -32.15
C ILE A 55 40.07 0.86 -32.73
N GLN A 56 40.47 1.98 -32.19
CA GLN A 56 40.19 3.31 -32.72
C GLN A 56 40.63 3.45 -34.19
N GLN A 57 39.71 3.97 -35.00
CA GLN A 57 39.97 4.14 -36.45
C GLN A 57 40.28 5.59 -36.86
N SER A 58 40.21 6.55 -35.96
CA SER A 58 40.46 7.96 -36.17
C SER A 58 41.30 8.52 -35.02
N ALA A 59 42.17 9.46 -35.28
CA ALA A 59 42.89 10.19 -34.25
C ALA A 59 42.00 11.14 -33.42
N ALA A 60 40.80 11.44 -33.89
CA ALA A 60 39.84 12.27 -33.16
C ALA A 60 39.22 11.50 -32.00
N THR A 61 39.36 12.01 -30.79
CA THR A 61 38.80 11.39 -29.57
C THR A 61 37.28 11.53 -29.48
N SER A 62 36.66 12.44 -30.22
CA SER A 62 35.21 12.61 -30.33
C SER A 62 34.53 11.41 -30.99
N THR A 63 35.26 10.54 -31.68
CA THR A 63 34.71 9.33 -32.32
C THR A 63 34.82 8.07 -31.45
N LEU A 64 35.16 8.23 -30.17
CA LEU A 64 35.35 7.11 -29.26
C LEU A 64 34.15 6.90 -28.32
N PRO A 65 33.62 5.69 -28.26
CA PRO A 65 32.53 5.39 -27.38
C PRO A 65 32.92 5.46 -25.89
N ALA A 66 31.95 5.84 -25.05
CA ALA A 66 32.16 5.97 -23.62
C ALA A 66 32.13 4.60 -22.91
N TYR A 67 32.92 4.47 -21.82
CA TYR A 67 32.90 3.29 -20.96
C TYR A 67 32.04 3.50 -19.72
N ASN A 68 31.00 2.69 -19.54
CA ASN A 68 30.10 2.69 -18.40
C ASN A 68 30.33 1.46 -17.53
N THR A 69 30.70 1.65 -16.27
CA THR A 69 31.22 0.57 -15.40
C THR A 69 30.12 -0.30 -14.77
N SER A 70 28.86 0.16 -14.71
CA SER A 70 27.77 -0.53 -14.00
C SER A 70 26.43 -0.35 -14.71
N GLN A 71 26.37 -0.53 -16.01
CA GLN A 71 25.21 -0.13 -16.81
C GLN A 71 24.15 -1.23 -16.94
N ILE A 72 24.56 -2.49 -17.07
CA ILE A 72 23.65 -3.62 -17.30
C ILE A 72 23.91 -4.67 -16.22
N ASN A 73 22.96 -4.81 -15.29
CA ASN A 73 23.03 -5.77 -14.18
C ASN A 73 24.41 -5.74 -13.44
N PHE A 74 24.85 -4.53 -13.07
CA PHE A 74 26.13 -4.29 -12.38
C PHE A 74 27.38 -4.63 -13.19
N ASN A 75 27.22 -4.92 -14.48
CA ASN A 75 28.32 -5.15 -15.42
C ASN A 75 28.51 -3.94 -16.33
N PRO A 76 29.71 -3.73 -16.86
CA PRO A 76 30.01 -2.61 -17.75
C PRO A 76 29.38 -2.78 -19.14
N SER A 77 29.30 -1.66 -19.85
CA SER A 77 28.98 -1.61 -21.27
C SER A 77 29.75 -0.50 -21.96
N ILE A 78 29.82 -0.58 -23.27
CA ILE A 78 30.38 0.47 -24.13
C ILE A 78 29.23 1.24 -24.77
N ARG A 79 29.20 2.55 -24.57
CA ARG A 79 28.19 3.46 -25.05
C ARG A 79 28.58 4.06 -26.37
N PHE A 80 27.78 3.81 -27.40
CA PHE A 80 27.84 4.46 -28.70
C PHE A 80 26.72 5.50 -28.78
N ASP A 81 27.03 6.73 -29.18
CA ASP A 81 26.11 7.88 -29.08
C ASP A 81 25.18 8.03 -30.31
N GLY A 82 25.47 7.33 -31.39
CA GLY A 82 24.72 7.39 -32.64
C GLY A 82 25.13 8.56 -33.57
N VAL A 83 26.20 9.26 -33.27
CA VAL A 83 26.67 10.41 -34.07
C VAL A 83 27.94 10.06 -34.86
N ASP A 84 28.99 9.57 -34.18
CA ASP A 84 30.29 9.29 -34.83
C ASP A 84 31.11 8.18 -34.12
N ASP A 85 30.61 7.62 -33.04
CA ASP A 85 31.27 6.58 -32.24
C ASP A 85 31.39 5.27 -33.01
N ARG A 86 32.60 4.73 -33.06
CA ARG A 86 32.92 3.43 -33.68
C ARG A 86 34.25 2.87 -33.26
N LEU A 87 34.34 1.54 -33.30
CA LEU A 87 35.58 0.78 -33.22
C LEU A 87 35.65 -0.24 -34.38
N ALA A 88 36.84 -0.63 -34.81
CA ALA A 88 36.98 -1.68 -35.81
C ALA A 88 38.20 -2.56 -35.62
N ALA A 89 38.09 -3.83 -36.02
CA ALA A 89 39.18 -4.72 -36.32
C ALA A 89 39.45 -4.63 -37.85
N PRO A 90 40.54 -4.05 -38.28
CA PRO A 90 40.63 -3.56 -39.66
C PRO A 90 40.81 -4.65 -40.72
N SER A 91 41.26 -5.85 -40.35
CA SER A 91 41.57 -6.91 -41.29
C SER A 91 41.22 -8.28 -40.70
N VAL A 92 39.96 -8.69 -40.84
CA VAL A 92 39.44 -9.95 -40.34
C VAL A 92 39.11 -10.85 -41.54
N PRO A 93 39.65 -12.07 -41.63
CA PRO A 93 39.28 -13.04 -42.64
C PRO A 93 37.80 -13.42 -42.51
N GLN A 94 37.10 -13.59 -43.61
CA GLN A 94 35.67 -13.87 -43.56
C GLN A 94 35.33 -15.21 -42.91
N ASN A 95 36.17 -16.23 -43.04
CA ASN A 95 36.01 -17.52 -42.37
C ASN A 95 36.08 -17.44 -40.84
N VAL A 96 36.42 -16.30 -40.26
CA VAL A 96 36.32 -16.03 -38.81
C VAL A 96 34.90 -15.82 -38.35
N THR A 97 34.06 -15.19 -39.14
CA THR A 97 32.66 -14.91 -38.76
C THR A 97 31.66 -15.83 -39.42
N VAL A 98 32.07 -16.62 -40.41
CA VAL A 98 31.22 -17.56 -41.13
C VAL A 98 32.10 -18.72 -41.63
N SER A 99 31.54 -19.96 -41.63
CA SER A 99 32.23 -21.14 -42.15
C SER A 99 32.47 -21.04 -43.66
N SER A 100 33.57 -21.62 -44.13
CA SER A 100 33.88 -21.83 -45.55
C SER A 100 34.44 -23.24 -45.71
N PRO A 101 34.09 -23.99 -46.78
CA PRO A 101 33.17 -23.64 -47.91
C PRO A 101 31.70 -23.72 -47.58
N SER A 102 30.88 -23.40 -48.60
CA SER A 102 29.41 -23.50 -48.51
C SER A 102 28.92 -24.91 -48.09
N PRO A 103 27.86 -25.04 -47.25
CA PRO A 103 26.98 -23.95 -46.77
C PRO A 103 27.64 -23.11 -45.66
N TYR A 104 27.66 -21.84 -45.87
CA TYR A 104 28.19 -20.89 -44.89
C TYR A 104 27.35 -20.89 -43.63
N GLN A 105 27.93 -21.09 -42.47
CA GLN A 105 27.28 -21.20 -41.17
C GLN A 105 27.81 -20.14 -40.23
N SER A 106 26.94 -19.65 -39.34
CA SER A 106 27.30 -18.74 -38.25
C SER A 106 26.29 -18.80 -37.13
N SER A 107 26.74 -18.53 -35.91
CA SER A 107 25.89 -18.17 -34.78
C SER A 107 26.49 -16.94 -34.09
N GLN A 108 25.62 -15.97 -33.77
CA GLN A 108 26.02 -14.67 -33.28
C GLN A 108 25.14 -14.22 -32.15
N TYR A 109 25.73 -13.61 -31.11
CA TYR A 109 25.02 -13.17 -29.92
C TYR A 109 25.49 -11.75 -29.57
N VAL A 110 24.54 -10.86 -29.28
CA VAL A 110 24.82 -9.49 -28.85
C VAL A 110 23.93 -9.14 -27.67
N VAL A 111 24.55 -8.69 -26.59
CA VAL A 111 23.83 -8.07 -25.47
C VAL A 111 23.97 -6.57 -25.61
N TYR A 112 22.85 -5.88 -25.72
CA TYR A 112 22.83 -4.43 -25.89
C TYR A 112 21.61 -3.80 -25.23
N ARG A 113 21.74 -2.51 -24.90
CA ARG A 113 20.64 -1.65 -24.46
C ARG A 113 20.40 -0.57 -25.50
N LYS A 114 19.19 -0.48 -26.01
CA LYS A 114 18.77 0.58 -26.90
C LYS A 114 18.62 1.89 -26.11
N VAL A 115 19.13 2.98 -26.62
CA VAL A 115 19.06 4.30 -25.99
C VAL A 115 18.36 5.32 -26.89
N GLY A 116 18.61 5.26 -28.18
CA GLY A 116 17.97 6.11 -29.18
C GLY A 116 17.52 5.31 -30.38
N SER A 117 17.42 5.96 -31.55
CA SER A 117 17.12 5.27 -32.81
C SER A 117 18.24 4.26 -33.14
N THR A 118 17.86 3.03 -33.44
CA THR A 118 18.78 1.93 -33.82
C THR A 118 18.47 1.39 -35.20
N ALA A 119 18.11 2.28 -36.12
CA ALA A 119 17.84 1.87 -37.50
C ALA A 119 19.07 1.30 -38.23
N ASN A 120 20.25 1.34 -37.61
CA ASN A 120 21.53 1.00 -38.19
C ASN A 120 22.16 -0.24 -37.52
N SER A 121 23.34 -0.64 -38.00
CA SER A 121 24.00 -1.90 -37.62
C SER A 121 24.72 -1.79 -36.28
N LEU A 122 24.49 -2.73 -35.36
CA LEU A 122 25.23 -2.84 -34.10
C LEU A 122 26.69 -3.20 -34.38
N TYR A 123 26.93 -4.18 -35.23
CA TYR A 123 28.23 -4.49 -35.77
C TYR A 123 28.08 -5.01 -37.22
N ASN A 124 29.20 -4.96 -37.96
CA ASN A 124 29.23 -5.28 -39.38
C ASN A 124 30.59 -5.84 -39.76
N HIS A 125 30.63 -6.84 -40.63
CA HIS A 125 31.87 -7.38 -41.25
C HIS A 125 31.86 -7.07 -42.75
N SER A 126 32.31 -5.89 -43.16
CA SER A 126 32.30 -5.48 -44.54
C SER A 126 33.14 -4.23 -44.85
N ASN A 127 33.44 -4.04 -46.12
CA ASN A 127 34.19 -2.88 -46.64
C ASN A 127 33.23 -1.80 -47.24
N GLY A 128 32.05 -1.61 -46.69
CA GLY A 128 31.07 -0.68 -47.23
C GLY A 128 29.80 -1.36 -47.76
N PHE A 129 29.09 -0.71 -48.67
CA PHE A 129 27.83 -1.27 -49.25
C PHE A 129 28.13 -2.61 -49.97
N GLY A 130 27.73 -3.73 -49.37
CA GLY A 130 27.89 -5.06 -49.94
C GLY A 130 28.46 -6.09 -48.98
N GLY A 131 28.51 -5.80 -47.70
CA GLY A 131 29.13 -6.67 -46.71
C GLY A 131 28.28 -7.78 -46.14
N THR A 132 28.97 -8.66 -45.50
CA THR A 132 28.56 -10.01 -45.22
C THR A 132 27.63 -10.24 -44.04
N TRP A 133 27.60 -9.37 -43.04
CA TRP A 133 26.77 -9.56 -41.84
C TRP A 133 26.47 -8.21 -41.20
N ASN A 134 25.20 -8.00 -41.03
CA ASN A 134 24.69 -6.79 -40.41
C ASN A 134 23.68 -7.16 -39.31
N VAL A 135 23.98 -6.85 -38.07
CA VAL A 135 23.08 -7.02 -36.95
C VAL A 135 22.55 -5.66 -36.55
N GLY A 136 21.32 -5.37 -36.91
CA GLY A 136 20.68 -4.07 -36.67
C GLY A 136 19.70 -3.71 -37.80
N GLY A 137 18.73 -2.85 -37.56
CA GLY A 137 17.65 -2.59 -38.49
C GLY A 137 18.10 -1.77 -39.73
N ASN A 138 17.53 -2.14 -40.85
CA ASN A 138 17.34 -1.44 -42.11
C ASN A 138 18.53 -0.88 -42.86
N SER A 139 18.88 -1.47 -43.95
CA SER A 139 19.35 -0.78 -45.16
C SER A 139 19.69 -1.65 -46.37
N ASN A 140 19.93 -1.04 -47.46
CA ASN A 140 20.04 -1.53 -48.81
C ASN A 140 21.30 -2.42 -49.02
N GLY A 141 21.10 -3.67 -49.39
CA GLY A 141 22.07 -4.48 -50.13
C GLY A 141 23.21 -5.07 -49.32
N GLY A 142 22.99 -6.20 -48.73
CA GLY A 142 23.95 -7.08 -48.09
C GLY A 142 23.17 -8.06 -47.23
N MET A 143 23.67 -9.21 -46.90
CA MET A 143 22.95 -10.28 -46.17
C MET A 143 22.38 -9.71 -44.85
N LEU A 144 21.13 -9.21 -44.91
CA LEU A 144 20.41 -8.63 -43.79
C LEU A 144 19.84 -9.76 -42.95
N ILE A 145 20.45 -10.00 -41.83
CA ILE A 145 19.82 -10.82 -40.78
C ILE A 145 18.61 -10.14 -40.18
N THR A 146 18.43 -8.82 -40.38
CA THR A 146 17.38 -8.06 -39.73
C THR A 146 16.80 -6.93 -40.57
N ASN A 147 16.24 -7.18 -41.72
CA ASN A 147 15.31 -6.22 -42.28
C ASN A 147 13.89 -6.38 -41.76
N ARG A 148 13.72 -7.01 -40.60
CA ARG A 148 12.46 -7.03 -39.86
C ARG A 148 12.71 -6.45 -38.49
N SER A 149 12.08 -5.32 -38.25
CA SER A 149 12.00 -4.71 -36.92
C SER A 149 11.53 -5.78 -35.94
N VAL A 150 12.45 -6.37 -35.20
CA VAL A 150 12.13 -7.12 -34.01
C VAL A 150 11.87 -6.08 -32.93
N GLY A 151 10.72 -5.50 -32.93
CA GLY A 151 10.37 -4.50 -31.97
C GLY A 151 9.02 -3.87 -32.34
N SER A 152 8.24 -3.55 -31.36
CA SER A 152 7.08 -2.71 -31.49
C SER A 152 7.45 -1.40 -32.21
N THR A 153 6.54 -0.83 -32.98
CA THR A 153 6.63 0.47 -33.65
C THR A 153 6.83 1.64 -32.69
N THR A 154 6.75 1.41 -31.40
CA THR A 154 7.10 2.36 -30.33
C THR A 154 8.52 2.07 -29.84
N PRO A 155 9.45 3.03 -29.96
CA PRO A 155 10.78 2.91 -29.40
C PRO A 155 10.68 2.88 -27.89
N ALA A 156 10.82 1.70 -27.29
CA ALA A 156 10.97 1.58 -25.85
C ALA A 156 12.36 2.13 -25.48
N ILE A 157 12.40 3.30 -24.90
CA ILE A 157 13.59 3.87 -24.29
C ILE A 157 14.05 2.90 -23.19
N ASN A 158 15.34 2.51 -23.19
CA ASN A 158 15.98 1.60 -22.22
C ASN A 158 15.64 0.10 -22.37
N GLU A 159 15.26 -0.39 -23.52
CA GLU A 159 15.10 -1.83 -23.73
C GLU A 159 16.46 -2.53 -23.83
N ILE A 160 16.70 -3.54 -22.98
CA ILE A 160 17.88 -4.39 -23.01
C ILE A 160 17.49 -5.72 -23.68
N ARG A 161 18.33 -6.16 -24.64
CA ARG A 161 18.07 -7.37 -25.43
C ARG A 161 19.30 -8.25 -25.54
N LEU A 162 19.08 -9.56 -25.44
CA LEU A 162 19.94 -10.57 -26.01
C LEU A 162 19.38 -10.94 -27.37
N GLN A 163 20.07 -10.54 -28.44
CA GLN A 163 19.75 -10.98 -29.80
C GLN A 163 20.71 -12.09 -30.20
N SER A 164 20.20 -13.23 -30.60
CA SER A 164 20.99 -14.33 -31.13
C SER A 164 20.47 -14.75 -32.50
N THR A 165 21.39 -15.21 -33.33
CA THR A 165 21.09 -15.73 -34.65
C THR A 165 21.79 -17.06 -34.84
N ASP A 166 21.13 -17.98 -35.51
CA ASP A 166 21.62 -19.31 -35.73
C ASP A 166 21.14 -19.81 -37.08
N GLY A 167 22.05 -20.31 -37.92
CA GLY A 167 21.65 -20.79 -39.24
C GLY A 167 22.70 -20.94 -40.29
N THR A 168 22.27 -21.07 -41.50
CA THR A 168 23.07 -21.27 -42.71
C THR A 168 22.89 -20.11 -43.69
N SER A 169 23.68 -20.09 -44.78
CA SER A 169 23.60 -19.10 -45.85
C SER A 169 22.23 -19.06 -46.53
N SER A 170 21.40 -20.10 -46.37
CA SER A 170 20.06 -20.16 -46.94
C SER A 170 18.94 -19.81 -45.95
N LEU A 171 19.18 -19.97 -44.63
CA LEU A 171 18.19 -19.72 -43.62
C LEU A 171 18.85 -19.26 -42.32
N MET A 172 18.46 -18.11 -41.82
CA MET A 172 18.86 -17.58 -40.50
C MET A 172 17.65 -17.47 -39.58
N ASN A 173 17.75 -18.01 -38.40
CA ASN A 173 16.77 -17.86 -37.33
C ASN A 173 17.23 -16.74 -36.39
N VAL A 174 16.30 -15.88 -36.05
CA VAL A 174 16.51 -14.77 -35.11
C VAL A 174 15.76 -15.05 -33.81
N TYR A 175 16.45 -14.89 -32.71
CA TYR A 175 15.93 -15.05 -31.36
C TYR A 175 16.12 -13.76 -30.57
N VAL A 176 15.18 -13.45 -29.71
CA VAL A 176 15.29 -12.36 -28.73
C VAL A 176 15.00 -12.93 -27.37
N ASN A 177 15.93 -12.79 -26.46
CA ASN A 177 15.87 -13.35 -25.11
C ASN A 177 15.50 -14.86 -25.15
N GLY A 178 16.15 -15.61 -26.03
CA GLY A 178 15.93 -17.04 -26.24
C GLY A 178 14.64 -17.41 -26.98
N GLN A 179 13.74 -16.47 -27.24
CA GLN A 179 12.50 -16.73 -27.94
C GLN A 179 12.67 -16.54 -29.46
N PHE A 180 12.29 -17.54 -30.22
CA PHE A 180 12.26 -17.45 -31.70
C PHE A 180 11.34 -16.30 -32.15
N LYS A 181 11.83 -15.44 -33.04
CA LYS A 181 11.07 -14.30 -33.57
C LYS A 181 10.78 -14.41 -35.05
N SER A 182 11.75 -14.82 -35.84
CA SER A 182 11.58 -14.94 -37.30
C SER A 182 12.66 -15.80 -37.94
N SER A 183 12.37 -16.30 -39.10
CA SER A 183 13.39 -16.80 -40.04
C SER A 183 13.51 -15.83 -41.19
N ALA A 184 14.75 -15.58 -41.64
CA ALA A 184 15.04 -14.78 -42.83
C ALA A 184 15.83 -15.62 -43.83
N PHE A 185 15.46 -15.54 -45.11
CA PHE A 185 16.26 -16.15 -46.18
C PHE A 185 17.40 -15.19 -46.53
N SER A 186 18.61 -15.70 -46.63
CA SER A 186 19.68 -14.94 -47.26
C SER A 186 19.41 -14.91 -48.75
N ASN A 187 19.18 -13.74 -49.30
CA ASN A 187 19.24 -13.60 -50.75
C ASN A 187 20.65 -13.96 -51.18
N GLY A 188 20.82 -15.01 -51.92
CA GLY A 188 22.10 -15.62 -52.35
C GLY A 188 23.22 -14.74 -52.95
N ASN A 189 23.31 -13.51 -52.51
CA ASN A 189 24.42 -12.65 -52.77
C ASN A 189 25.59 -13.08 -51.88
N ALA A 190 26.49 -13.62 -52.52
CA ALA A 190 27.74 -14.23 -52.08
C ALA A 190 28.29 -13.56 -50.83
N VAL A 191 28.30 -14.33 -49.72
CA VAL A 191 29.38 -14.18 -48.78
C VAL A 191 30.67 -14.17 -49.59
N ALA A 192 31.38 -13.09 -49.69
CA ALA A 192 32.65 -13.08 -50.41
C ALA A 192 33.56 -14.08 -49.67
N THR A 193 33.87 -15.16 -50.32
CA THR A 193 34.56 -16.31 -49.76
C THR A 193 36.05 -16.18 -49.66
N SER A 194 36.59 -15.07 -50.08
CA SER A 194 38.06 -14.80 -50.09
C SER A 194 38.33 -13.33 -49.73
N GLY A 195 39.32 -13.12 -48.92
CA GLY A 195 39.79 -11.82 -48.53
C GLY A 195 39.57 -11.49 -47.06
N THR A 196 40.14 -10.35 -46.65
CA THR A 196 39.96 -9.79 -45.32
C THR A 196 39.14 -8.53 -45.39
N GLN A 197 38.27 -8.34 -44.44
CA GLN A 197 37.40 -7.15 -44.31
C GLN A 197 37.44 -6.63 -42.88
N PRO A 198 37.15 -5.36 -42.64
CA PRO A 198 37.04 -4.87 -41.27
C PRO A 198 35.77 -5.38 -40.59
N VAL A 199 35.86 -5.66 -39.30
CA VAL A 199 34.68 -5.81 -38.40
C VAL A 199 34.49 -4.49 -37.70
N TRP A 200 33.33 -3.83 -37.96
CA TRP A 200 32.94 -2.57 -37.36
C TRP A 200 31.96 -2.78 -36.22
N VAL A 201 32.08 -1.98 -35.16
CA VAL A 201 31.11 -1.93 -34.05
C VAL A 201 30.74 -0.47 -33.81
N GLY A 202 29.45 -0.18 -33.61
CA GLY A 202 28.88 1.16 -33.37
C GLY A 202 28.51 1.91 -34.64
N GLY A 203 28.96 1.47 -35.83
CA GLY A 203 28.64 2.06 -37.10
C GLY A 203 29.16 1.23 -38.26
N GLN A 204 28.84 1.57 -39.49
CA GLN A 204 29.33 0.93 -40.72
C GLN A 204 30.27 1.89 -41.47
N GLY A 205 31.54 1.70 -41.33
CA GLY A 205 32.56 2.59 -41.90
C GLY A 205 32.39 4.02 -41.32
N LEU A 206 32.04 4.99 -42.16
CA LEU A 206 31.84 6.39 -41.78
C LEU A 206 30.39 6.79 -41.63
N ASN A 207 29.45 5.82 -41.66
CA ASN A 207 28.00 6.09 -41.68
C ASN A 207 27.27 5.08 -40.76
N ASN A 208 25.95 5.28 -40.66
CA ASN A 208 25.06 4.35 -40.00
C ASN A 208 25.39 4.07 -38.51
N PHE A 209 25.68 5.12 -37.76
CA PHE A 209 25.97 5.08 -36.36
C PHE A 209 24.75 4.67 -35.52
N VAL A 210 24.98 4.00 -34.41
CA VAL A 210 23.92 3.49 -33.52
C VAL A 210 24.00 4.12 -32.14
N ASN A 211 22.84 4.44 -31.56
CA ASN A 211 22.71 4.96 -30.19
C ASN A 211 22.37 3.83 -29.22
N VAL A 212 23.39 3.16 -28.71
CA VAL A 212 23.25 1.95 -27.89
C VAL A 212 24.36 1.82 -26.85
N ASP A 213 24.10 1.06 -25.79
CA ASP A 213 25.11 0.45 -24.95
C ASP A 213 25.31 -1.00 -25.41
N ILE A 214 26.50 -1.43 -25.72
CA ILE A 214 26.83 -2.83 -26.03
C ILE A 214 27.66 -3.41 -24.88
N ALA A 215 27.21 -4.53 -24.31
CA ALA A 215 27.89 -5.19 -23.21
C ALA A 215 28.76 -6.37 -23.68
N GLU A 216 28.24 -7.16 -24.66
CA GLU A 216 28.96 -8.32 -25.12
C GLU A 216 28.57 -8.70 -26.56
N ILE A 217 29.58 -9.12 -27.35
CA ILE A 217 29.42 -9.68 -28.71
C ILE A 217 30.14 -11.01 -28.75
N VAL A 218 29.44 -12.05 -29.22
CA VAL A 218 30.02 -13.41 -29.39
C VAL A 218 29.70 -13.91 -30.79
N ILE A 219 30.74 -14.38 -31.52
CA ILE A 219 30.59 -14.84 -32.90
C ILE A 219 31.22 -16.22 -33.06
N TYR A 220 30.44 -17.15 -33.61
CA TYR A 220 30.84 -18.46 -34.02
C TYR A 220 30.73 -18.55 -35.56
N ASN A 221 31.73 -19.16 -36.19
CA ASN A 221 31.70 -19.42 -37.64
C ASN A 221 31.02 -20.76 -37.97
N THR A 222 30.30 -21.34 -37.02
CA THR A 222 29.46 -22.56 -37.21
C THR A 222 28.14 -22.38 -36.50
N THR A 223 27.15 -23.13 -36.92
CA THR A 223 25.82 -23.15 -36.27
C THR A 223 25.91 -23.79 -34.88
N LYS A 224 25.34 -23.12 -33.87
CA LYS A 224 25.35 -23.52 -32.45
C LYS A 224 23.95 -23.83 -31.94
N THR A 225 23.09 -24.47 -32.71
CA THR A 225 21.69 -24.73 -32.35
C THR A 225 21.54 -25.56 -31.07
N LEU A 226 22.40 -26.54 -30.85
CA LEU A 226 22.36 -27.40 -29.66
C LEU A 226 22.97 -26.74 -28.42
N GLU A 227 24.01 -25.95 -28.63
CA GLU A 227 24.74 -25.27 -27.57
C GLU A 227 24.15 -23.89 -27.24
N ARG A 228 23.21 -23.39 -28.06
CA ARG A 228 22.56 -22.10 -27.87
C ARG A 228 21.99 -21.91 -26.45
N PRO A 229 21.30 -22.88 -25.84
CA PRO A 229 20.78 -22.71 -24.48
C PRO A 229 21.87 -22.42 -23.44
N GLN A 230 23.07 -23.01 -23.54
CA GLN A 230 24.20 -22.78 -22.65
C GLN A 230 24.77 -21.35 -22.83
N ILE A 231 25.00 -20.94 -24.09
CA ILE A 231 25.50 -19.61 -24.44
C ILE A 231 24.51 -18.51 -23.96
N GLU A 232 23.22 -18.69 -24.25
CA GLU A 232 22.18 -17.74 -23.83
C GLU A 232 22.01 -17.72 -22.30
N SER A 233 22.20 -18.83 -21.59
CA SER A 233 22.11 -18.89 -20.13
C SER A 233 23.25 -18.11 -19.48
N TYR A 234 24.48 -18.27 -19.99
CA TYR A 234 25.61 -17.47 -19.59
C TYR A 234 25.32 -15.96 -19.72
N LEU A 235 24.88 -15.51 -20.89
CA LEU A 235 24.57 -14.11 -21.16
C LEU A 235 23.39 -13.61 -20.31
N SER A 236 22.36 -14.43 -20.18
CA SER A 236 21.15 -14.05 -19.42
C SER A 236 21.42 -13.90 -17.93
N LEU A 237 22.16 -14.81 -17.30
CA LEU A 237 22.52 -14.68 -15.88
C LEU A 237 23.48 -13.51 -15.65
N LYS A 238 24.47 -13.33 -16.52
CA LYS A 238 25.41 -12.23 -16.41
C LYS A 238 24.73 -10.87 -16.49
N TYR A 239 23.78 -10.73 -17.37
CA TYR A 239 23.14 -9.43 -17.64
C TYR A 239 21.73 -9.28 -17.09
N GLY A 240 21.23 -10.22 -16.26
CA GLY A 240 19.90 -10.14 -15.63
C GLY A 240 18.75 -10.21 -16.61
N ILE A 241 18.95 -10.85 -17.76
CA ILE A 241 17.97 -10.96 -18.82
C ILE A 241 17.08 -12.19 -18.58
N THR A 242 15.77 -11.99 -18.52
CA THR A 242 14.85 -13.12 -18.51
C THR A 242 14.76 -13.73 -19.90
N LYS A 243 15.24 -14.96 -20.07
CA LYS A 243 15.17 -15.68 -21.34
C LYS A 243 14.11 -16.76 -21.33
N PHE A 244 13.68 -17.16 -22.51
CA PHE A 244 12.79 -18.30 -22.71
C PHE A 244 13.55 -19.63 -22.53
N GLY A 245 12.93 -20.60 -21.87
CA GLY A 245 13.50 -21.93 -21.64
C GLY A 245 14.46 -22.03 -20.45
N ASP A 246 15.08 -23.19 -20.31
CA ASP A 246 15.95 -23.52 -19.18
C ASP A 246 17.25 -22.72 -19.18
N TYR A 247 17.78 -22.43 -17.99
CA TYR A 247 19.13 -21.90 -17.82
C TYR A 247 20.08 -23.06 -17.51
N ILE A 248 21.08 -23.22 -18.36
CA ILE A 248 21.96 -24.40 -18.38
C ILE A 248 23.42 -23.93 -18.28
N ALA A 249 24.19 -24.55 -17.38
CA ALA A 249 25.62 -24.33 -17.22
C ALA A 249 26.42 -24.98 -18.36
N SER A 250 27.73 -24.68 -18.41
CA SER A 250 28.62 -25.24 -19.43
C SER A 250 28.76 -26.76 -19.41
N ASP A 251 28.53 -27.39 -18.24
CA ASP A 251 28.55 -28.84 -18.06
C ASP A 251 27.20 -29.53 -18.28
N GLY A 252 26.13 -28.74 -18.59
CA GLY A 252 24.77 -29.23 -18.73
C GLY A 252 23.95 -29.19 -17.45
N THR A 253 24.49 -28.76 -16.32
CA THR A 253 23.74 -28.58 -15.06
C THR A 253 22.66 -27.53 -15.22
N THR A 254 21.44 -27.84 -14.79
CA THR A 254 20.29 -26.90 -14.88
C THR A 254 20.30 -25.94 -13.71
N TYR A 255 20.49 -24.64 -13.96
CA TYR A 255 20.42 -23.55 -12.99
C TYR A 255 19.01 -23.04 -12.77
N TRP A 256 18.13 -23.13 -13.79
CA TRP A 256 16.72 -22.83 -13.70
C TRP A 256 15.94 -23.74 -14.65
N ASN A 257 15.03 -24.54 -14.09
CA ASN A 257 14.14 -25.39 -14.85
C ASN A 257 12.82 -24.65 -15.11
N SER A 258 12.62 -24.20 -16.33
CA SER A 258 11.45 -23.37 -16.70
C SER A 258 10.12 -24.15 -16.66
N ALA A 259 10.14 -25.45 -16.92
CA ALA A 259 8.95 -26.29 -16.86
C ALA A 259 8.49 -26.53 -15.41
N MET A 260 9.40 -26.87 -14.52
CA MET A 260 9.11 -27.06 -13.08
C MET A 260 8.74 -25.76 -12.37
N ASN A 261 9.22 -24.64 -12.86
CA ASN A 261 9.01 -23.32 -12.28
C ASN A 261 8.12 -22.44 -13.19
N SER A 262 7.26 -23.02 -14.01
CA SER A 262 6.49 -22.29 -15.03
C SER A 262 5.65 -21.15 -14.51
N ALA A 263 5.10 -21.27 -13.29
CA ALA A 263 4.34 -20.20 -12.61
C ALA A 263 5.23 -19.04 -12.09
N TYR A 264 6.56 -19.21 -12.11
CA TYR A 264 7.54 -18.25 -11.57
C TYR A 264 8.61 -17.89 -12.60
N SER A 265 8.32 -18.05 -13.88
CA SER A 265 9.28 -17.79 -14.97
C SER A 265 9.32 -16.34 -15.43
N ASN A 266 8.88 -15.41 -14.58
CA ASN A 266 8.98 -13.99 -14.85
C ASN A 266 10.18 -13.39 -14.09
N ASN A 267 10.78 -12.36 -14.69
CA ASN A 267 11.82 -11.53 -14.07
C ASN A 267 12.99 -12.33 -13.46
N ILE A 268 13.39 -13.39 -14.15
CA ILE A 268 14.43 -14.31 -13.69
C ILE A 268 15.72 -13.52 -13.51
N THR A 269 16.35 -13.71 -12.36
CA THR A 269 17.65 -13.13 -12.01
C THR A 269 18.37 -14.04 -11.03
N GLY A 270 19.68 -13.88 -10.86
CA GLY A 270 20.42 -14.73 -9.92
C GLY A 270 21.92 -14.54 -9.97
N ILE A 271 22.57 -15.18 -9.04
CA ILE A 271 24.03 -15.25 -8.92
C ILE A 271 24.50 -16.62 -9.35
N ALA A 272 25.66 -16.68 -10.01
CA ALA A 272 26.20 -17.93 -10.48
C ALA A 272 27.71 -17.82 -10.75
N ARG A 273 28.40 -18.94 -10.58
CA ARG A 273 29.77 -19.12 -11.05
C ARG A 273 29.84 -20.35 -11.94
N ASP A 274 30.42 -20.18 -13.12
CA ASP A 274 30.73 -21.23 -14.08
C ASP A 274 32.03 -20.84 -14.75
N ASP A 275 33.12 -21.44 -14.27
CA ASP A 275 34.49 -21.08 -14.69
C ASP A 275 34.74 -21.37 -16.17
N ASN A 276 34.12 -22.42 -16.73
CA ASN A 276 34.26 -22.73 -18.16
C ASN A 276 33.55 -21.69 -19.03
N SER A 277 32.46 -21.09 -18.52
CA SER A 277 31.73 -20.01 -19.21
C SER A 277 32.32 -18.64 -18.98
N ALA A 278 33.33 -18.47 -18.12
CA ALA A 278 33.77 -17.20 -17.57
C ALA A 278 32.61 -16.43 -16.87
N LEU A 279 31.64 -17.12 -16.29
CA LEU A 279 30.54 -16.54 -15.54
C LEU A 279 30.96 -16.41 -14.08
N TYR A 280 30.94 -15.19 -13.57
CA TYR A 280 31.05 -14.95 -12.14
C TYR A 280 30.17 -13.77 -11.74
N GLN A 281 28.85 -14.04 -11.70
CA GLN A 281 27.85 -13.07 -11.31
C GLN A 281 27.59 -13.20 -9.81
N LYS A 282 28.02 -12.20 -9.04
CA LYS A 282 27.96 -12.20 -7.58
C LYS A 282 26.78 -11.40 -7.01
N GLN A 283 26.17 -10.55 -7.80
CA GLN A 283 24.96 -9.77 -7.46
C GLN A 283 24.13 -9.52 -8.72
N SER A 284 22.81 -9.52 -8.60
CA SER A 284 21.95 -9.46 -9.77
C SER A 284 20.60 -8.83 -9.47
N MET A 285 20.07 -8.15 -10.47
CA MET A 285 18.72 -7.65 -10.56
C MET A 285 18.20 -7.94 -11.97
N SER A 286 16.92 -8.35 -12.09
CA SER A 286 16.31 -8.45 -13.42
C SER A 286 16.23 -7.07 -14.06
N ILE A 287 16.62 -7.01 -15.33
CA ILE A 287 16.61 -5.77 -16.12
C ILE A 287 15.25 -5.43 -16.71
N ASN A 288 14.23 -6.26 -16.50
CA ASN A 288 12.87 -5.98 -16.96
C ASN A 288 12.34 -4.69 -16.31
N PRO A 289 11.51 -3.90 -17.01
CA PRO A 289 10.95 -2.68 -16.45
C PRO A 289 10.22 -2.91 -15.12
N GLY A 290 10.41 -1.99 -14.17
CA GLY A 290 9.73 -2.03 -12.86
C GLY A 290 10.29 -3.05 -11.87
N GLN A 291 11.44 -3.67 -12.14
CA GLN A 291 12.09 -4.58 -11.21
C GLN A 291 12.84 -3.83 -10.12
N GLN A 292 12.75 -4.34 -8.89
CA GLN A 292 13.33 -3.70 -7.70
C GLN A 292 14.09 -4.68 -6.80
N LEU A 293 13.85 -6.00 -6.96
CA LEU A 293 14.55 -7.02 -6.20
C LEU A 293 16.02 -7.06 -6.62
N LEU A 294 16.91 -6.82 -5.65
CA LEU A 294 18.34 -7.02 -5.79
C LEU A 294 18.76 -8.17 -4.89
N ILE A 295 19.44 -9.15 -5.48
CA ILE A 295 19.94 -10.33 -4.77
C ILE A 295 21.44 -10.54 -5.06
N GLY A 296 22.20 -10.94 -4.05
CA GLY A 296 23.62 -11.18 -4.23
C GLY A 296 24.32 -11.76 -3.02
N LEU A 297 25.62 -11.98 -3.14
CA LEU A 297 26.47 -12.31 -2.00
C LEU A 297 26.57 -11.11 -1.04
N THR A 298 26.83 -11.34 0.22
CA THR A 298 26.77 -10.30 1.28
C THR A 298 27.72 -9.12 1.06
N GLY A 299 28.74 -9.28 0.22
CA GLY A 299 29.69 -8.20 -0.15
C GLY A 299 29.22 -7.28 -1.29
N MET A 300 27.92 -7.00 -1.40
CA MET A 300 27.35 -6.19 -2.48
C MET A 300 27.99 -4.81 -2.63
N ALA A 301 28.14 -4.38 -3.89
CA ALA A 301 28.80 -3.13 -4.27
C ALA A 301 28.14 -2.51 -5.52
N ASN A 302 28.62 -1.34 -5.96
CA ASN A 302 28.12 -0.66 -7.15
C ASN A 302 28.35 -1.42 -8.46
N THR A 303 29.34 -2.32 -8.49
CA THR A 303 29.62 -3.18 -9.65
C THR A 303 29.69 -4.64 -9.22
N ASN A 304 29.40 -5.56 -10.15
CA ASN A 304 29.58 -7.00 -9.93
C ASN A 304 31.04 -7.36 -9.59
N ALA A 305 31.99 -6.73 -10.25
CA ALA A 305 33.43 -6.94 -10.02
C ALA A 305 33.84 -6.58 -8.58
N SER A 306 33.30 -5.51 -8.03
CA SER A 306 33.64 -4.99 -6.69
C SER A 306 32.92 -5.73 -5.54
N ASN A 307 31.99 -6.61 -5.82
CA ASN A 307 31.39 -7.48 -4.79
C ASN A 307 32.45 -8.45 -4.25
N SER A 308 32.72 -8.42 -2.94
CA SER A 308 33.77 -9.21 -2.28
C SER A 308 33.37 -10.66 -1.97
N GLY A 309 32.10 -11.02 -2.19
CA GLY A 309 31.62 -12.38 -1.95
C GLY A 309 32.19 -13.40 -2.94
N THR A 310 32.12 -14.68 -2.58
CA THR A 310 32.68 -15.78 -3.39
C THR A 310 31.68 -16.93 -3.55
N LEU A 311 31.70 -17.53 -4.73
CA LEU A 311 31.04 -18.79 -5.07
C LEU A 311 32.10 -19.82 -5.45
N THR A 312 31.81 -21.10 -5.28
CA THR A 312 32.56 -22.18 -5.90
C THR A 312 32.09 -22.43 -7.32
N ASN A 313 32.88 -23.09 -8.13
CA ASN A 313 32.51 -23.41 -9.51
C ASN A 313 31.19 -24.20 -9.57
N LEU A 314 30.31 -23.89 -10.53
CA LEU A 314 29.01 -24.47 -10.76
C LEU A 314 27.95 -24.21 -9.64
N GLN A 315 28.23 -23.30 -8.69
CA GLN A 315 27.22 -22.81 -7.76
C GLN A 315 26.35 -21.74 -8.41
N SER A 316 25.04 -21.84 -8.19
CA SER A 316 24.09 -20.82 -8.61
C SER A 316 22.89 -20.71 -7.67
N LEU A 317 22.38 -19.51 -7.50
CA LEU A 317 21.08 -19.23 -6.89
C LEU A 317 20.30 -18.33 -7.82
N VAL A 318 19.25 -18.88 -8.41
CA VAL A 318 18.41 -18.23 -9.40
C VAL A 318 16.99 -18.09 -8.83
N VAL A 319 16.37 -16.96 -9.05
CA VAL A 319 15.00 -16.69 -8.62
C VAL A 319 14.19 -16.14 -9.78
N GLY A 320 12.91 -16.48 -9.78
CA GLY A 320 11.92 -15.91 -10.70
C GLY A 320 10.61 -15.68 -9.97
N ASP A 321 9.79 -14.77 -10.44
CA ASP A 321 8.55 -14.38 -9.78
C ASP A 321 7.29 -14.82 -10.55
N ASN A 322 6.14 -14.72 -9.87
CA ASN A 322 4.82 -15.07 -10.41
C ASN A 322 4.23 -14.01 -11.36
N GLY A 323 4.95 -12.93 -11.69
CA GLY A 323 4.50 -11.88 -12.60
C GLY A 323 3.50 -10.87 -12.00
N LEU A 324 3.11 -11.02 -10.74
CA LEU A 324 2.17 -10.13 -10.08
C LEU A 324 2.83 -8.83 -9.59
N ALA A 325 2.01 -7.90 -9.11
CA ALA A 325 2.46 -6.58 -8.65
C ALA A 325 3.46 -6.68 -7.50
N LYS A 326 4.52 -5.89 -7.57
CA LYS A 326 5.61 -5.82 -6.59
C LYS A 326 5.33 -4.74 -5.55
N ALA A 327 4.18 -4.87 -4.90
CA ALA A 327 3.68 -3.93 -3.93
C ALA A 327 2.84 -4.65 -2.86
N PRO A 328 2.69 -4.08 -1.65
CA PRO A 328 1.74 -4.56 -0.65
C PRO A 328 0.34 -4.67 -1.25
N ALA A 329 -0.33 -5.79 -1.10
CA ALA A 329 -1.63 -6.06 -1.74
C ALA A 329 -2.60 -6.83 -0.85
N THR A 330 -2.15 -7.85 -0.12
CA THR A 330 -3.00 -8.76 0.65
C THR A 330 -2.87 -8.46 2.14
N LEU A 331 -3.98 -8.10 2.78
CA LEU A 331 -4.03 -7.89 4.22
C LEU A 331 -3.78 -9.22 4.95
N VAL A 332 -2.90 -9.20 5.94
CA VAL A 332 -2.53 -10.36 6.77
C VAL A 332 -2.40 -9.96 8.24
N ASN A 333 -2.58 -10.91 9.13
CA ASN A 333 -2.48 -10.71 10.58
C ASN A 333 -1.47 -11.64 11.26
N ASN A 334 -0.78 -12.46 10.47
CA ASN A 334 0.17 -13.47 10.95
C ASN A 334 1.65 -13.06 10.81
N ILE A 335 1.93 -11.84 10.41
CA ILE A 335 3.29 -11.30 10.25
C ILE A 335 3.54 -10.21 11.30
N PRO A 336 4.39 -10.42 12.29
CA PRO A 336 4.66 -9.42 13.32
C PRO A 336 5.19 -8.09 12.74
N GLY A 337 4.48 -7.00 13.04
CA GLY A 337 4.86 -5.64 12.63
C GLY A 337 4.61 -5.29 11.17
N ALA A 338 3.98 -6.19 10.40
CA ALA A 338 3.51 -5.93 9.04
C ALA A 338 2.04 -6.40 8.92
N ASN A 339 1.29 -5.78 8.05
CA ASN A 339 -0.12 -6.11 7.84
C ASN A 339 -0.48 -6.37 6.37
N PHE A 340 0.45 -6.20 5.44
CA PHE A 340 0.24 -6.51 4.03
C PHE A 340 1.39 -7.31 3.46
N LEU A 341 1.06 -8.42 2.78
CA LEU A 341 1.96 -9.14 1.89
C LEU A 341 1.96 -8.52 0.48
N PHE A 342 3.08 -8.64 -0.21
CA PHE A 342 3.13 -8.36 -1.64
C PHE A 342 2.31 -9.38 -2.43
N ALA A 343 1.78 -8.96 -3.58
CA ALA A 343 1.19 -9.88 -4.54
C ALA A 343 2.26 -10.76 -5.21
N SER A 344 3.45 -10.22 -5.42
CA SER A 344 4.54 -10.97 -6.04
C SER A 344 5.18 -11.95 -5.07
N VAL A 345 5.40 -13.16 -5.58
CA VAL A 345 6.08 -14.26 -4.89
C VAL A 345 7.22 -14.74 -5.78
N TRP A 346 8.37 -14.93 -5.19
CA TRP A 346 9.55 -15.49 -5.85
C TRP A 346 9.75 -16.94 -5.46
N LYS A 347 10.16 -17.76 -6.42
CA LYS A 347 10.61 -19.13 -6.20
C LYS A 347 12.13 -19.21 -6.39
N VAL A 348 12.78 -20.06 -5.61
CA VAL A 348 14.23 -20.20 -5.58
C VAL A 348 14.64 -21.52 -6.24
N GLN A 349 15.64 -21.48 -7.12
CA GLN A 349 16.43 -22.64 -7.48
C GLN A 349 17.88 -22.42 -7.05
N ASN A 350 18.33 -23.19 -6.07
CA ASN A 350 19.67 -23.12 -5.48
C ASN A 350 20.44 -24.39 -5.85
N THR A 351 21.40 -24.26 -6.74
CA THR A 351 22.26 -25.34 -7.24
C THR A 351 23.62 -25.26 -6.58
N GLY A 352 24.13 -26.38 -6.07
CA GLY A 352 25.42 -26.45 -5.40
C GLY A 352 25.42 -25.79 -4.00
N SER A 353 24.26 -25.56 -3.41
CA SER A 353 24.10 -25.06 -2.03
C SER A 353 24.78 -23.72 -1.78
N VAL A 354 24.39 -22.70 -2.52
CA VAL A 354 24.79 -21.32 -2.20
C VAL A 354 24.30 -20.99 -0.80
N GLY A 355 25.19 -20.51 0.05
CA GLY A 355 24.92 -20.19 1.45
C GLY A 355 24.15 -18.88 1.63
N THR A 356 24.62 -18.05 2.56
CA THR A 356 23.97 -16.76 2.86
C THR A 356 24.07 -15.80 1.69
N VAL A 357 22.94 -15.23 1.31
CA VAL A 357 22.79 -14.17 0.31
C VAL A 357 22.12 -12.95 0.92
N ARG A 358 22.40 -11.79 0.36
CA ARG A 358 21.71 -10.54 0.67
C ARG A 358 20.56 -10.34 -0.29
N VAL A 359 19.36 -10.19 0.27
CA VAL A 359 18.13 -9.84 -0.42
C VAL A 359 17.82 -8.39 -0.09
N MET A 360 17.62 -7.55 -1.11
CA MET A 360 17.44 -6.12 -0.94
C MET A 360 16.20 -5.62 -1.67
N TRP A 361 15.58 -4.61 -1.07
CA TRP A 361 14.44 -3.88 -1.65
C TRP A 361 14.64 -2.38 -1.45
N PRO A 362 14.29 -1.50 -2.41
CA PRO A 362 14.40 -0.05 -2.23
C PRO A 362 13.70 0.44 -0.97
N GLN A 363 14.34 1.37 -0.26
CA GLN A 363 13.79 1.98 0.94
C GLN A 363 12.52 2.79 0.59
N GLY A 364 11.56 2.85 1.52
CA GLY A 364 10.33 3.63 1.38
C GLY A 364 9.09 2.92 1.93
N LEU A 365 9.20 1.64 2.27
CA LEU A 365 8.12 0.88 2.89
C LEU A 365 8.31 0.80 4.41
N ASN A 366 7.24 0.98 5.16
CA ASN A 366 7.29 0.92 6.62
C ASN A 366 7.38 -0.54 7.10
N ASN A 367 8.28 -0.80 8.04
CA ASN A 367 8.47 -2.12 8.65
C ASN A 367 8.63 -3.26 7.62
N LEU A 368 9.42 -3.03 6.59
CA LEU A 368 9.66 -4.03 5.55
C LEU A 368 10.24 -5.32 6.13
N LYS A 369 9.60 -6.44 5.82
CA LYS A 369 9.99 -7.80 6.20
C LYS A 369 10.21 -8.66 4.97
N LEU A 370 11.19 -9.54 5.02
CA LEU A 370 11.33 -10.67 4.10
C LEU A 370 10.64 -11.88 4.72
N ILE A 371 9.75 -12.50 3.97
CA ILE A 371 8.99 -13.68 4.39
C ILE A 371 9.42 -14.86 3.54
N GLN A 372 9.86 -15.95 4.18
CA GLN A 372 10.29 -17.18 3.53
C GLN A 372 9.38 -18.34 3.93
N ASN A 373 9.08 -19.22 2.98
CA ASN A 373 8.34 -20.44 3.22
C ASN A 373 8.87 -21.58 2.34
N ASN A 374 9.05 -22.78 2.94
CA ASN A 374 9.65 -23.90 2.22
C ASN A 374 8.70 -24.58 1.23
N SER A 375 7.38 -24.42 1.38
CA SER A 375 6.40 -25.18 0.60
C SER A 375 5.11 -24.43 0.27
N ASP A 376 4.77 -23.38 1.06
CA ASP A 376 3.51 -22.64 0.90
C ASP A 376 3.75 -21.27 0.25
N PRO A 377 3.39 -21.09 -1.04
CA PRO A 377 3.50 -19.81 -1.72
C PRO A 377 2.44 -18.78 -1.28
N THR A 378 1.47 -19.19 -0.46
CA THR A 378 0.46 -18.27 0.09
C THR A 378 0.86 -17.67 1.43
N PHE A 379 1.90 -18.20 2.05
CA PHE A 379 2.43 -17.76 3.35
C PHE A 379 1.38 -17.78 4.48
N ALA A 380 0.45 -18.72 4.44
CA ALA A 380 -0.60 -18.86 5.45
C ALA A 380 -0.03 -19.31 6.82
N SER A 381 1.00 -20.16 6.81
CA SER A 381 1.64 -20.65 8.04
C SER A 381 3.07 -21.15 7.76
N GLY A 382 3.84 -21.41 8.82
CA GLY A 382 5.20 -21.96 8.68
C GLY A 382 6.22 -20.96 8.14
N ASN A 383 5.96 -19.67 8.28
CA ASN A 383 6.80 -18.61 7.74
C ASN A 383 8.02 -18.32 8.60
N THR A 384 9.16 -18.12 7.97
CA THR A 384 10.31 -17.43 8.57
C THR A 384 10.24 -15.96 8.20
N VAL A 385 10.23 -15.08 9.21
CA VAL A 385 10.11 -13.63 9.06
C VAL A 385 11.44 -12.98 9.43
N THR A 386 12.04 -12.24 8.51
CA THR A 386 13.28 -11.50 8.75
C THR A 386 13.05 -10.01 8.58
N ASP A 387 13.44 -9.21 9.57
CA ASP A 387 13.36 -7.75 9.52
C ASP A 387 14.39 -7.18 8.55
N MET A 388 13.95 -6.33 7.63
CA MET A 388 14.82 -5.61 6.71
C MET A 388 14.92 -4.12 7.05
N SER A 389 13.99 -3.58 7.82
CA SER A 389 13.82 -2.14 8.00
C SER A 389 14.98 -1.47 8.76
N ALA A 390 15.66 -2.23 9.63
CA ALA A 390 16.79 -1.74 10.41
C ALA A 390 18.11 -1.68 9.62
N ASN A 391 18.20 -2.40 8.50
CA ASN A 391 19.43 -2.54 7.73
C ASN A 391 19.31 -1.78 6.41
N THR A 392 20.28 -0.91 6.13
CA THR A 392 20.30 -0.15 4.87
C THR A 392 21.66 -0.20 4.20
N GLN A 393 21.66 -0.18 2.88
CA GLN A 393 22.85 -0.04 2.05
C GLN A 393 22.53 0.75 0.78
N THR A 394 23.45 1.63 0.38
CA THR A 394 23.32 2.38 -0.87
C THR A 394 24.06 1.67 -1.98
N ILE A 395 23.37 1.40 -3.09
CA ILE A 395 23.95 0.80 -4.31
C ILE A 395 23.59 1.70 -5.49
N ASN A 396 24.57 2.18 -6.24
CA ASN A 396 24.41 3.08 -7.38
C ASN A 396 23.45 4.27 -7.09
N GLY A 397 23.58 4.88 -5.90
CA GLY A 397 22.79 6.03 -5.47
C GLY A 397 21.38 5.70 -4.94
N VAL A 398 20.95 4.46 -4.99
CA VAL A 398 19.66 4.03 -4.42
C VAL A 398 19.89 3.41 -3.05
N VAL A 399 19.12 3.85 -2.04
CA VAL A 399 19.12 3.27 -0.69
C VAL A 399 18.19 2.08 -0.67
N TYR A 400 18.69 0.95 -0.19
CA TYR A 400 17.95 -0.31 -0.05
C TYR A 400 17.85 -0.71 1.42
N ASN A 401 16.70 -1.26 1.83
CA ASN A 401 16.62 -2.12 3.00
C ASN A 401 17.07 -3.54 2.62
N TYR A 402 17.70 -4.28 3.55
CA TYR A 402 18.19 -5.62 3.25
C TYR A 402 18.07 -6.63 4.40
N ALA A 403 18.09 -7.90 4.02
CA ALA A 403 18.30 -9.03 4.93
C ALA A 403 19.35 -9.98 4.36
N ASP A 404 20.21 -10.50 5.24
CA ASP A 404 21.15 -11.58 4.92
C ASP A 404 20.52 -12.91 5.36
N VAL A 405 20.20 -13.77 4.38
CA VAL A 405 19.42 -15.00 4.58
C VAL A 405 19.98 -16.15 3.75
N SER A 406 19.67 -17.37 4.17
CA SER A 406 19.85 -18.56 3.33
C SER A 406 18.56 -18.87 2.61
N LEU A 407 18.61 -19.07 1.30
CA LEU A 407 17.48 -19.42 0.45
C LEU A 407 17.64 -20.86 -0.04
N ALA A 408 16.80 -21.76 0.47
CA ALA A 408 16.83 -23.16 0.11
C ALA A 408 16.31 -23.43 -1.31
N ASN A 409 16.75 -24.53 -1.92
CA ASN A 409 16.22 -24.95 -3.21
C ASN A 409 14.71 -25.27 -3.12
N GLY A 410 13.92 -24.71 -4.03
CA GLY A 410 12.45 -24.87 -4.06
C GLY A 410 11.67 -23.96 -3.12
N GLN A 411 12.34 -23.21 -2.25
CA GLN A 411 11.73 -22.27 -1.29
C GLN A 411 11.04 -21.11 -2.01
N PHE A 412 9.99 -20.60 -1.39
CA PHE A 412 9.32 -19.37 -1.78
C PHE A 412 9.71 -18.23 -0.86
N PHE A 413 9.74 -17.02 -1.38
CA PHE A 413 9.81 -15.83 -0.56
C PHE A 413 8.97 -14.69 -1.15
N THR A 414 8.60 -13.77 -0.29
CA THR A 414 7.91 -12.54 -0.61
C THR A 414 8.30 -11.46 0.39
N PHE A 415 7.71 -10.27 0.25
CA PHE A 415 7.88 -9.18 1.20
C PHE A 415 6.56 -8.88 1.90
N ALA A 416 6.67 -8.35 3.10
CA ALA A 416 5.56 -7.77 3.83
C ALA A 416 5.94 -6.40 4.37
N SER A 417 4.97 -5.51 4.51
CA SER A 417 5.18 -4.20 5.11
C SER A 417 3.96 -3.74 5.88
N PHE A 418 4.13 -2.72 6.70
CA PHE A 418 3.01 -2.04 7.31
C PHE A 418 2.51 -0.96 6.35
N ALA A 419 1.28 -1.09 5.93
CA ALA A 419 0.61 -0.12 5.09
C ALA A 419 -0.78 0.20 5.66
N GLN A 420 -1.37 1.28 5.19
CA GLN A 420 -2.70 1.72 5.57
C GLN A 420 -3.54 1.99 4.34
N ALA A 421 -4.81 1.62 4.39
CA ALA A 421 -5.76 1.91 3.34
C ALA A 421 -7.19 1.97 3.90
N PRO A 422 -8.09 2.76 3.32
CA PRO A 422 -9.49 2.79 3.75
C PRO A 422 -10.10 1.39 3.72
N GLY A 423 -10.72 0.97 4.82
CA GLY A 423 -11.23 -0.39 4.97
C GLY A 423 -10.18 -1.50 4.88
N GLY A 424 -8.88 -1.16 4.91
CA GLY A 424 -7.79 -2.10 4.68
C GLY A 424 -7.65 -2.55 3.21
N ILE A 425 -8.25 -1.85 2.25
CA ILE A 425 -8.27 -2.23 0.83
C ILE A 425 -7.22 -1.43 0.05
N LEU A 426 -6.05 -2.02 -0.17
CA LEU A 426 -4.95 -1.42 -0.94
C LEU A 426 -5.07 -1.64 -2.45
N ASN A 427 -5.67 -2.77 -2.86
CA ASN A 427 -5.71 -3.15 -4.26
C ASN A 427 -6.49 -2.11 -5.09
N ASN A 428 -5.89 -1.64 -6.18
CA ASN A 428 -6.44 -0.61 -7.05
C ASN A 428 -6.74 0.75 -6.40
N LEU A 429 -6.30 1.00 -5.15
CA LEU A 429 -6.40 2.31 -4.52
C LEU A 429 -5.49 3.31 -5.24
N ARG A 430 -6.07 4.38 -5.77
CA ARG A 430 -5.38 5.43 -6.53
C ARG A 430 -5.33 6.76 -5.81
N VAL A 431 -6.39 7.09 -5.10
CA VAL A 431 -6.47 8.34 -4.34
C VAL A 431 -6.96 8.03 -2.93
N TRP A 432 -6.24 8.52 -1.97
CA TRP A 432 -6.64 8.64 -0.59
C TRP A 432 -6.04 9.89 0.00
N ILE A 433 -6.83 10.93 0.06
CA ILE A 433 -6.47 12.20 0.68
C ILE A 433 -7.40 12.49 1.84
N LYS A 434 -6.85 12.94 2.95
CA LYS A 434 -7.59 13.22 4.18
C LYS A 434 -7.02 14.45 4.88
N ALA A 435 -7.89 15.30 5.42
CA ALA A 435 -7.51 16.58 6.01
C ALA A 435 -6.74 16.42 7.33
N ASP A 436 -6.94 15.33 8.05
CA ASP A 436 -6.20 15.01 9.28
C ASP A 436 -4.73 14.59 9.05
N ASP A 437 -4.29 14.48 7.80
CA ASP A 437 -2.87 14.37 7.43
C ASP A 437 -2.15 15.72 7.38
N HIS A 438 -2.81 16.77 7.80
CA HIS A 438 -2.26 18.13 7.82
C HIS A 438 -1.69 18.57 6.47
N PRO A 439 -2.54 18.83 5.45
CA PRO A 439 -2.09 19.34 4.16
C PRO A 439 -1.14 20.53 4.33
N ASN A 440 -0.09 20.60 3.52
CA ASN A 440 1.04 21.52 3.67
C ASN A 440 1.87 21.33 4.96
N GLY A 441 1.67 20.25 5.73
CA GLY A 441 2.22 20.12 7.08
C GLY A 441 1.62 21.11 8.09
N ASN A 442 0.47 21.72 7.77
CA ASN A 442 -0.11 22.82 8.54
C ASN A 442 -1.27 22.34 9.43
N THR A 443 -1.34 22.89 10.63
CA THR A 443 -2.43 22.69 11.60
C THR A 443 -3.22 23.95 11.88
N THR A 444 -2.90 25.07 11.23
CA THR A 444 -3.52 26.37 11.44
C THR A 444 -4.84 26.48 10.67
N ASP A 445 -5.91 26.86 11.36
CA ASP A 445 -7.24 27.05 10.74
C ASP A 445 -7.21 28.16 9.69
N ASN A 446 -7.98 28.01 8.64
CA ASN A 446 -8.20 28.99 7.58
C ASN A 446 -6.98 29.28 6.68
N VAL A 447 -6.10 28.30 6.48
CA VAL A 447 -4.93 28.41 5.59
C VAL A 447 -5.20 27.64 4.31
N ALA A 448 -4.85 28.24 3.16
CA ALA A 448 -5.01 27.60 1.85
C ALA A 448 -4.10 26.36 1.72
N ILE A 449 -4.68 25.28 1.20
CA ILE A 449 -3.98 24.03 0.90
C ILE A 449 -3.34 24.18 -0.47
N SER A 450 -2.02 24.28 -0.54
CA SER A 450 -1.26 24.25 -1.79
C SER A 450 -0.82 22.84 -2.17
N THR A 451 -0.67 21.96 -1.17
CA THR A 451 -0.24 20.58 -1.35
C THR A 451 -1.01 19.64 -0.42
N TRP A 452 -1.64 18.63 -0.99
CA TRP A 452 -2.36 17.62 -0.23
C TRP A 452 -1.80 16.22 -0.57
N PRO A 453 -1.09 15.56 0.35
CA PRO A 453 -0.47 14.26 0.10
C PRO A 453 -1.49 13.18 -0.25
N ASN A 454 -1.22 12.41 -1.28
CA ASN A 454 -1.97 11.20 -1.62
C ASN A 454 -1.38 10.01 -0.86
N ARG A 455 -2.15 9.40 0.01
CA ARG A 455 -1.76 8.25 0.84
C ARG A 455 -1.87 6.91 0.13
N SER A 456 -2.36 6.88 -1.09
CA SER A 456 -2.45 5.64 -1.87
C SER A 456 -1.05 5.10 -2.24
N PRO A 457 -0.94 3.81 -2.64
CA PRO A 457 0.35 3.22 -3.04
C PRO A 457 1.04 3.92 -4.22
N ILE A 458 0.32 4.67 -5.04
CA ILE A 458 0.94 5.45 -6.12
C ILE A 458 1.64 6.71 -5.63
N GLY A 459 1.34 7.16 -4.41
CA GLY A 459 1.93 8.37 -3.83
C GLY A 459 1.59 9.64 -4.60
N GLY A 460 2.49 10.62 -4.53
CA GLY A 460 2.31 11.93 -5.15
C GLY A 460 1.49 12.90 -4.30
N ASN A 461 1.25 14.07 -4.85
CA ASN A 461 0.50 15.12 -4.17
C ASN A 461 -0.56 15.70 -5.10
N PHE A 462 -1.69 16.08 -4.53
CA PHE A 462 -2.59 17.05 -5.15
C PHE A 462 -2.02 18.44 -4.90
N ILE A 463 -1.90 19.23 -5.95
CA ILE A 463 -1.29 20.56 -5.91
C ILE A 463 -2.33 21.58 -6.36
N GLY A 464 -2.46 22.67 -5.60
CA GLY A 464 -3.42 23.73 -5.84
C GLY A 464 -2.79 25.09 -6.11
N GLY A 465 -3.55 25.98 -6.73
CA GLY A 465 -3.14 27.37 -6.99
C GLY A 465 -2.06 27.50 -8.07
N ALA A 466 -1.34 28.61 -8.05
CA ALA A 466 -0.30 28.96 -9.02
C ALA A 466 1.05 28.24 -8.80
N ALA A 467 1.10 27.14 -8.04
CA ALA A 467 2.34 26.43 -7.76
C ALA A 467 2.76 25.56 -8.97
N SER A 468 3.78 26.01 -9.70
CA SER A 468 4.45 25.21 -10.74
C SER A 468 4.97 23.88 -10.16
N PRO A 469 4.87 22.71 -10.85
CA PRO A 469 4.63 22.57 -12.30
C PRO A 469 3.18 22.21 -12.68
N ASN A 470 2.26 22.12 -11.75
CA ASN A 470 0.91 21.60 -11.96
C ASN A 470 -0.16 22.68 -11.74
N THR A 471 0.06 23.88 -12.24
CA THR A 471 -0.95 24.95 -12.19
C THR A 471 -2.22 24.50 -12.90
N ILE A 472 -3.35 24.48 -12.21
CA ILE A 472 -4.65 24.28 -12.82
C ILE A 472 -5.03 25.60 -13.51
N ALA A 473 -5.33 25.56 -14.80
CA ALA A 473 -5.42 26.74 -15.67
C ALA A 473 -6.36 27.86 -15.18
N LEU A 474 -7.27 27.57 -14.26
CA LEU A 474 -8.30 28.53 -13.83
C LEU A 474 -8.35 28.74 -12.30
N GLN A 475 -7.43 28.15 -11.54
CA GLN A 475 -7.50 28.18 -10.08
C GLN A 475 -6.34 28.97 -9.51
N THR A 476 -6.68 30.02 -8.77
CA THR A 476 -5.69 30.89 -8.11
C THR A 476 -5.33 30.42 -6.69
N THR A 477 -6.17 29.59 -6.06
CA THR A 477 -5.98 29.14 -4.67
C THR A 477 -6.44 27.70 -4.50
N GLY A 478 -5.82 26.97 -3.54
CA GLY A 478 -6.35 25.69 -3.06
C GLY A 478 -7.49 25.90 -2.05
N PRO A 479 -8.21 24.80 -1.67
CA PRO A 479 -9.18 24.82 -0.59
C PRO A 479 -8.57 25.28 0.73
N LEU A 480 -9.39 25.76 1.65
CA LEU A 480 -8.94 26.16 2.99
C LEU A 480 -8.91 24.95 3.94
N TYR A 481 -7.81 24.77 4.65
CA TYR A 481 -7.76 23.85 5.78
C TYR A 481 -8.55 24.43 6.95
N ARG A 482 -9.49 23.65 7.51
CA ARG A 482 -10.36 24.08 8.61
C ARG A 482 -10.35 23.05 9.73
N ASN A 483 -10.01 23.49 10.96
CA ASN A 483 -10.03 22.62 12.14
C ASN A 483 -10.73 23.23 13.35
N SER A 484 -11.34 24.39 13.22
CA SER A 484 -12.14 25.00 14.29
C SER A 484 -13.35 24.12 14.64
N SER A 485 -13.82 24.18 15.89
CA SER A 485 -14.96 23.42 16.38
C SER A 485 -16.26 23.69 15.61
N ALA A 486 -16.37 24.85 14.95
CA ALA A 486 -17.52 25.23 14.11
C ALA A 486 -17.47 24.58 12.73
N MET A 487 -16.30 24.23 12.24
CA MET A 487 -16.08 23.75 10.86
C MET A 487 -15.78 22.27 10.77
N ASN A 488 -15.11 21.69 11.77
CA ASN A 488 -14.77 20.28 11.77
C ASN A 488 -16.00 19.36 11.67
N ILE A 489 -15.80 18.13 11.21
CA ILE A 489 -16.85 17.10 11.18
C ILE A 489 -16.41 16.00 12.16
N ASN A 490 -17.26 15.74 13.16
CA ASN A 490 -16.99 14.77 14.21
C ASN A 490 -15.57 14.95 14.82
N PHE A 491 -15.22 16.19 15.11
CA PHE A 491 -13.93 16.61 15.69
C PHE A 491 -12.71 16.39 14.77
N ASN A 492 -12.92 16.01 13.50
CA ASN A 492 -11.86 15.87 12.52
C ASN A 492 -11.78 17.11 11.62
N PRO A 493 -10.56 17.54 11.23
CA PRO A 493 -10.39 18.69 10.34
C PRO A 493 -10.94 18.43 8.95
N VAL A 494 -11.17 19.48 8.20
CA VAL A 494 -11.78 19.42 6.87
C VAL A 494 -11.06 20.35 5.88
N ALA A 495 -11.25 20.12 4.57
CA ALA A 495 -10.94 21.07 3.53
C ALA A 495 -12.22 21.73 3.05
N GLN A 496 -12.24 23.06 3.03
CA GLN A 496 -13.34 23.88 2.52
C GLN A 496 -12.97 24.42 1.14
N SER A 497 -13.64 23.95 0.11
CA SER A 497 -13.56 24.50 -1.24
C SER A 497 -14.52 25.66 -1.41
N THR A 498 -14.15 26.61 -2.26
CA THR A 498 -15.01 27.66 -2.79
C THR A 498 -15.14 27.45 -4.30
N SER A 499 -16.03 28.19 -4.94
CA SER A 499 -16.24 28.10 -6.40
C SER A 499 -14.98 28.40 -7.24
N THR A 500 -13.92 28.92 -6.63
CA THR A 500 -12.66 29.26 -7.31
C THR A 500 -11.45 28.50 -6.76
N SER A 501 -11.65 27.49 -5.92
CA SER A 501 -10.56 26.73 -5.33
C SER A 501 -10.55 25.28 -5.78
N GLY A 502 -9.41 24.76 -6.18
CA GLY A 502 -9.25 23.38 -6.61
C GLY A 502 -7.83 22.85 -6.46
N LEU A 503 -7.71 21.54 -6.53
CA LEU A 503 -6.47 20.80 -6.46
C LEU A 503 -6.41 19.77 -7.59
N GLY A 504 -5.25 19.59 -8.20
CA GLY A 504 -5.04 18.60 -9.25
C GLY A 504 -3.87 17.67 -9.02
N MET A 505 -3.94 16.48 -9.58
CA MET A 505 -2.88 15.49 -9.61
C MET A 505 -2.73 14.94 -11.02
N GLN A 506 -1.50 15.04 -11.58
CA GLN A 506 -1.16 14.40 -12.84
C GLN A 506 -0.94 12.91 -12.66
N ASN A 507 -1.32 12.13 -13.69
CA ASN A 507 -1.15 10.67 -13.70
C ASN A 507 -1.75 9.95 -12.48
N ALA A 508 -2.87 10.45 -11.95
CA ALA A 508 -3.62 9.78 -10.89
C ALA A 508 -4.05 8.37 -11.30
N PHE A 509 -4.20 8.13 -12.61
CA PHE A 509 -4.55 6.83 -13.19
C PHE A 509 -3.50 6.41 -14.22
N ALA A 510 -2.81 5.29 -14.01
CA ALA A 510 -1.78 4.79 -14.93
C ALA A 510 -2.35 4.15 -16.20
N THR A 511 -3.60 3.69 -16.17
CA THR A 511 -4.32 3.10 -17.29
C THR A 511 -5.75 3.61 -17.31
N ILE A 512 -6.24 3.90 -18.50
CA ILE A 512 -7.63 4.28 -18.71
C ILE A 512 -8.44 2.98 -18.74
N GLY A 513 -8.94 2.57 -17.59
CA GLY A 513 -10.00 1.57 -17.47
C GLY A 513 -11.26 2.30 -17.04
N ASP A 514 -12.42 1.88 -17.51
CA ASP A 514 -13.69 2.54 -17.18
C ASP A 514 -14.30 2.07 -15.86
N ASP A 515 -13.66 1.08 -15.22
CA ASP A 515 -14.07 0.62 -13.89
C ASP A 515 -13.52 1.54 -12.81
N TYR A 516 -14.38 1.99 -11.90
CA TYR A 516 -13.97 2.80 -10.76
C TYR A 516 -14.97 2.79 -9.61
N THR A 517 -14.49 3.10 -8.43
CA THR A 517 -15.28 3.46 -7.25
C THR A 517 -14.69 4.73 -6.66
N MET A 518 -15.50 5.78 -6.57
CA MET A 518 -15.14 7.06 -5.98
C MET A 518 -16.01 7.32 -4.76
N ILE A 519 -15.38 7.61 -3.62
CA ILE A 519 -16.07 7.83 -2.35
C ILE A 519 -15.59 9.16 -1.77
N ALA A 520 -16.52 10.05 -1.49
CA ALA A 520 -16.25 11.32 -0.82
C ALA A 520 -17.11 11.47 0.41
N LEU A 521 -16.54 11.89 1.53
CA LEU A 521 -17.31 12.52 2.56
C LEU A 521 -17.38 14.01 2.27
N HIS A 522 -18.59 14.57 2.30
CA HIS A 522 -18.77 15.99 2.07
C HIS A 522 -19.93 16.56 2.88
N LYS A 523 -19.90 17.88 3.08
CA LYS A 523 -20.98 18.66 3.67
C LYS A 523 -21.22 19.90 2.83
N ASN A 524 -22.45 20.16 2.45
CA ASN A 524 -22.86 21.26 1.62
C ASN A 524 -23.40 22.43 2.48
N PRO A 525 -22.70 23.57 2.56
CA PRO A 525 -23.13 24.71 3.34
C PRO A 525 -24.40 25.38 2.80
N THR A 526 -24.64 25.28 1.50
CA THR A 526 -25.78 25.85 0.79
C THR A 526 -26.48 24.81 -0.08
N LEU A 527 -27.79 24.74 -0.10
CA LEU A 527 -28.63 23.93 -0.99
C LEU A 527 -29.99 24.59 -1.18
N PRO A 528 -30.70 24.40 -2.33
CA PRO A 528 -30.19 23.73 -3.54
C PRO A 528 -29.15 24.58 -4.28
N PHE A 529 -28.20 23.95 -4.97
CA PHE A 529 -27.34 24.68 -5.87
C PHE A 529 -28.08 25.12 -7.12
N ALA A 530 -27.74 26.31 -7.61
CA ALA A 530 -28.25 26.82 -8.89
C ALA A 530 -27.40 26.24 -10.04
N GLY A 531 -27.59 24.96 -10.38
CA GLY A 531 -26.85 24.28 -11.42
C GLY A 531 -25.97 23.13 -10.92
N PHE A 532 -24.96 22.79 -11.71
CA PHE A 532 -24.01 21.72 -11.45
C PHE A 532 -22.90 22.17 -10.51
N ARG A 533 -22.32 21.25 -9.75
CA ARG A 533 -21.18 21.50 -8.85
C ARG A 533 -20.27 20.30 -8.81
N ASN A 534 -18.99 20.50 -9.10
CA ASN A 534 -18.00 19.44 -9.27
C ASN A 534 -17.29 19.08 -7.97
N MET A 535 -17.30 17.81 -7.61
CA MET A 535 -16.42 17.25 -6.59
C MET A 535 -15.12 16.74 -7.21
N PHE A 536 -15.25 16.02 -8.33
CA PHE A 536 -14.15 15.38 -9.05
C PHE A 536 -14.33 15.62 -10.55
N SER A 537 -13.23 15.92 -11.24
CA SER A 537 -13.22 16.05 -12.69
C SER A 537 -12.02 15.32 -13.27
N PHE A 538 -12.24 14.45 -14.27
CA PHE A 538 -11.18 13.88 -15.07
C PHE A 538 -10.70 14.87 -16.11
N HIS A 539 -9.40 14.89 -16.34
CA HIS A 539 -8.74 15.86 -17.22
C HIS A 539 -7.98 15.14 -18.34
N ASP A 540 -8.35 15.41 -19.58
CA ASP A 540 -7.84 14.72 -20.76
C ASP A 540 -6.52 15.27 -21.31
N SER A 541 -6.12 16.47 -20.91
CA SER A 541 -4.87 17.07 -21.35
C SER A 541 -3.64 16.44 -20.67
N ALA A 542 -2.52 16.44 -21.36
CA ALA A 542 -1.24 16.00 -20.82
C ALA A 542 -0.72 16.88 -19.67
N SER A 543 -1.26 18.09 -19.51
CA SER A 543 -0.90 19.04 -18.46
C SER A 543 -2.13 19.68 -17.85
N LEU A 544 -2.17 19.82 -16.53
CA LEU A 544 -3.21 20.56 -15.82
C LEU A 544 -3.21 22.07 -16.11
N ASN A 545 -2.16 22.58 -16.77
CA ASN A 545 -2.05 23.99 -17.17
C ASN A 545 -2.89 24.37 -18.37
N THR A 546 -3.44 23.40 -19.08
CA THR A 546 -4.31 23.60 -20.22
C THR A 546 -5.71 23.20 -19.89
N VAL A 547 -6.68 23.94 -20.43
CA VAL A 547 -8.09 23.62 -20.28
C VAL A 547 -8.37 22.25 -20.93
N SER A 548 -9.16 21.41 -20.29
CA SER A 548 -9.59 20.12 -20.83
C SER A 548 -10.50 20.37 -22.03
N THR A 549 -10.36 19.55 -23.08
CA THR A 549 -11.24 19.62 -24.26
C THR A 549 -12.49 18.77 -24.07
N SER A 550 -12.45 17.82 -23.13
CA SER A 550 -13.61 17.04 -22.70
C SER A 550 -13.46 16.70 -21.23
N SER A 551 -14.45 17.00 -20.42
CA SER A 551 -14.46 16.65 -19.00
C SER A 551 -15.56 15.66 -18.69
N SER A 552 -15.23 14.67 -17.83
CA SER A 552 -16.22 13.86 -17.13
C SER A 552 -16.10 14.21 -15.67
N TRP A 553 -17.17 14.69 -15.06
CA TRP A 553 -17.12 15.11 -13.69
C TRP A 553 -18.23 14.48 -12.83
N PHE A 554 -18.01 14.47 -11.54
CA PHE A 554 -18.85 13.86 -10.52
C PHE A 554 -19.06 14.84 -9.40
N GLY A 555 -20.30 15.05 -9.05
CA GLY A 555 -20.61 16.07 -8.06
C GLY A 555 -22.07 16.10 -7.68
N THR A 556 -22.64 17.30 -7.57
CA THR A 556 -24.03 17.53 -7.19
C THR A 556 -24.75 18.37 -8.23
N TYR A 557 -26.03 18.04 -8.43
CA TYR A 557 -26.97 18.84 -9.18
C TYR A 557 -28.18 19.15 -8.27
N THR A 558 -28.44 20.41 -8.01
CA THR A 558 -29.39 20.86 -7.02
C THR A 558 -29.14 20.26 -5.63
N SER A 559 -29.72 19.14 -5.26
CA SER A 559 -29.51 18.41 -3.99
C SER A 559 -29.32 16.92 -4.21
N SER A 560 -28.88 16.52 -5.40
CA SER A 560 -28.75 15.11 -5.82
C SER A 560 -27.33 14.82 -6.33
N PRO A 561 -26.82 13.58 -6.19
CA PRO A 561 -25.57 13.17 -6.84
C PRO A 561 -25.73 13.09 -8.34
N ILE A 562 -24.74 13.48 -9.08
CA ILE A 562 -24.68 13.39 -10.53
C ILE A 562 -23.27 13.05 -11.03
N ALA A 563 -23.20 12.36 -12.15
CA ALA A 563 -22.01 12.24 -13.00
C ALA A 563 -22.36 12.78 -14.38
N TRP A 564 -21.71 13.86 -14.80
CA TRP A 564 -22.02 14.53 -16.06
C TRP A 564 -21.26 13.88 -17.25
N PRO A 565 -21.90 13.66 -18.40
CA PRO A 565 -23.24 14.09 -18.81
C PRO A 565 -24.38 13.07 -18.54
N SER A 566 -24.34 12.31 -17.48
CA SER A 566 -25.36 11.33 -17.13
C SER A 566 -26.57 11.95 -16.39
N ALA A 567 -27.58 11.14 -16.12
CA ALA A 567 -28.74 11.58 -15.33
C ALA A 567 -28.39 11.74 -13.85
N ALA A 568 -28.98 12.74 -13.19
CA ALA A 568 -28.84 12.92 -11.77
C ALA A 568 -29.60 11.80 -10.99
N GLY A 569 -29.07 11.45 -9.83
CA GLY A 569 -29.76 10.61 -8.85
C GLY A 569 -30.92 11.32 -8.18
N THR A 570 -31.60 10.63 -7.26
CA THR A 570 -32.68 11.25 -6.45
C THR A 570 -32.11 12.17 -5.39
N SER A 571 -32.92 13.18 -4.96
CA SER A 571 -32.52 14.12 -3.91
C SER A 571 -32.05 13.40 -2.65
N ALA A 572 -30.87 13.75 -2.17
CA ALA A 572 -30.14 12.99 -1.15
C ALA A 572 -29.49 13.86 -0.07
N TYR A 573 -29.26 15.14 -0.33
CA TYR A 573 -28.46 16.00 0.52
C TYR A 573 -29.31 16.97 1.33
N THR A 574 -28.86 17.24 2.54
CA THR A 574 -29.45 18.23 3.44
C THR A 574 -28.37 19.28 3.76
N VAL A 575 -28.79 20.55 3.84
CA VAL A 575 -27.89 21.68 4.17
C VAL A 575 -27.14 21.40 5.47
N ASN A 576 -25.81 21.56 5.45
CA ASN A 576 -24.93 21.40 6.60
C ASN A 576 -24.91 20.00 7.24
N ILE A 577 -25.48 18.98 6.60
CA ILE A 577 -25.42 17.60 7.06
C ILE A 577 -24.38 16.85 6.21
N PRO A 578 -23.35 16.24 6.84
CA PRO A 578 -22.37 15.44 6.13
C PRO A 578 -22.98 14.18 5.51
N ALA A 579 -22.45 13.80 4.35
CA ALA A 579 -22.86 12.60 3.64
C ALA A 579 -21.66 11.88 3.04
N VAL A 580 -21.66 10.57 3.07
CA VAL A 580 -20.75 9.71 2.31
C VAL A 580 -21.38 9.42 0.97
N THR A 581 -20.85 10.02 -0.10
CA THR A 581 -21.33 9.80 -1.47
C THR A 581 -20.40 8.87 -2.21
N THR A 582 -20.97 7.90 -2.92
CA THR A 582 -20.27 6.94 -3.73
C THR A 582 -20.75 6.98 -5.17
N PHE A 583 -19.81 7.02 -6.09
CA PHE A 583 -19.98 6.81 -7.52
C PHE A 583 -19.24 5.52 -7.90
N SER A 584 -19.93 4.56 -8.50
CA SER A 584 -19.36 3.27 -8.86
C SER A 584 -19.82 2.85 -10.25
N ALA A 585 -18.88 2.54 -11.13
CA ALA A 585 -19.16 2.18 -12.52
C ALA A 585 -18.32 0.99 -13.00
N THR A 586 -18.93 0.15 -13.84
CA THR A 586 -18.26 -0.93 -14.59
C THR A 586 -18.27 -0.60 -16.07
N GLY A 587 -17.10 -0.41 -16.66
CA GLY A 587 -16.90 -0.22 -18.10
C GLY A 587 -17.87 0.78 -18.72
N THR A 588 -18.42 0.44 -19.88
CA THR A 588 -19.41 1.25 -20.61
C THR A 588 -20.86 1.03 -20.14
N GLY A 589 -21.06 0.41 -18.96
CA GLY A 589 -22.37 0.06 -18.44
C GLY A 589 -23.11 1.22 -17.77
N THR A 590 -23.43 1.06 -16.49
CA THR A 590 -24.12 2.08 -15.69
C THR A 590 -23.27 2.53 -14.52
N ILE A 591 -23.38 3.79 -14.14
CA ILE A 591 -22.86 4.32 -12.90
C ILE A 591 -23.97 4.27 -11.82
N ALA A 592 -23.63 3.71 -10.66
CA ALA A 592 -24.51 3.68 -9.49
C ALA A 592 -24.18 4.85 -8.56
N TYR A 593 -25.23 5.47 -8.01
CA TYR A 593 -25.14 6.53 -7.02
C TYR A 593 -25.62 6.02 -5.66
N GLN A 594 -24.79 6.19 -4.64
CA GLN A 594 -25.15 5.88 -3.26
C GLN A 594 -24.82 7.05 -2.35
N VAL A 595 -25.68 7.28 -1.36
CA VAL A 595 -25.45 8.26 -0.29
C VAL A 595 -25.69 7.56 1.03
N ASN A 596 -24.68 7.56 1.91
CA ASN A 596 -24.67 6.81 3.15
C ASN A 596 -25.06 5.33 2.95
N SER A 597 -24.52 4.71 1.88
CA SER A 597 -24.82 3.33 1.45
C SER A 597 -26.29 3.08 1.05
N VAL A 598 -27.07 4.11 0.83
CA VAL A 598 -28.44 4.01 0.28
C VAL A 598 -28.40 4.35 -1.21
N SER A 599 -28.93 3.48 -2.06
CA SER A 599 -29.02 3.73 -3.51
C SER A 599 -29.86 4.99 -3.80
N LYS A 600 -29.33 5.85 -4.67
CA LYS A 600 -29.98 7.08 -5.13
C LYS A 600 -30.23 7.09 -6.63
N GLY A 601 -30.12 5.92 -7.27
CA GLY A 601 -30.33 5.74 -8.69
C GLY A 601 -29.05 5.36 -9.44
N SER A 602 -29.15 5.42 -10.75
CA SER A 602 -28.04 5.13 -11.67
C SER A 602 -28.14 6.00 -12.91
N GLY A 603 -27.02 6.14 -13.61
CA GLY A 603 -26.95 6.82 -14.90
C GLY A 603 -26.14 6.03 -15.91
N ALA A 604 -25.93 6.56 -17.11
CA ALA A 604 -24.97 6.00 -18.05
C ALA A 604 -23.55 6.14 -17.48
N SER A 605 -22.74 5.10 -17.64
CA SER A 605 -21.34 5.15 -17.25
C SER A 605 -20.59 6.18 -18.07
N LEU A 606 -19.63 6.82 -17.46
CA LEU A 606 -18.74 7.77 -18.11
C LEU A 606 -17.35 7.16 -18.22
N SER A 607 -16.75 7.29 -19.40
CA SER A 607 -15.34 6.99 -19.57
C SER A 607 -14.48 8.00 -18.81
N LYS A 608 -13.40 7.51 -18.18
CA LYS A 608 -12.36 8.40 -17.65
C LYS A 608 -11.65 9.09 -18.81
N ASN A 609 -11.87 10.38 -18.99
CA ASN A 609 -11.18 11.18 -19.99
C ASN A 609 -9.80 11.57 -19.44
N GLY A 610 -8.75 10.84 -19.85
CA GLY A 610 -7.37 11.11 -19.43
C GLY A 610 -6.95 10.46 -18.10
N THR A 611 -5.72 10.73 -17.71
CA THR A 611 -5.06 10.16 -16.53
C THR A 611 -4.99 11.11 -15.33
N ASN A 612 -5.37 12.36 -15.51
CA ASN A 612 -5.30 13.42 -14.50
C ASN A 612 -6.63 13.59 -13.77
N LEU A 613 -6.56 14.01 -12.52
CA LEU A 613 -7.73 14.25 -11.67
C LEU A 613 -7.67 15.66 -11.06
N VAL A 614 -8.80 16.35 -11.07
CA VAL A 614 -9.01 17.62 -10.39
C VAL A 614 -10.12 17.47 -9.35
N ILE A 615 -9.99 18.13 -8.21
CA ILE A 615 -10.95 18.11 -7.10
C ILE A 615 -11.44 19.53 -6.84
N GLY A 616 -12.75 19.69 -6.67
CA GLY A 616 -13.42 20.92 -6.27
C GLY A 616 -13.80 21.87 -7.41
N VAL A 617 -13.33 21.62 -8.64
CA VAL A 617 -13.63 22.44 -9.83
C VAL A 617 -13.74 21.57 -11.08
N ASP A 618 -14.32 22.14 -12.15
CA ASP A 618 -14.29 21.51 -13.46
C ASP A 618 -12.94 21.74 -14.17
N ALA A 619 -12.54 20.77 -14.96
CA ALA A 619 -11.34 20.81 -15.75
C ALA A 619 -11.52 21.49 -17.13
N ASP A 620 -12.77 21.79 -17.54
CA ASP A 620 -13.10 22.34 -18.87
C ASP A 620 -13.01 23.86 -18.98
N GLY A 621 -12.73 24.54 -17.89
CA GLY A 621 -12.54 25.99 -17.89
C GLY A 621 -13.79 26.81 -17.61
N GLY A 622 -14.92 26.18 -17.32
CA GLY A 622 -16.09 26.84 -16.82
C GLY A 622 -15.87 27.41 -15.43
N SER A 623 -16.02 28.71 -15.23
CA SER A 623 -15.89 29.34 -13.90
C SER A 623 -17.11 29.15 -13.02
N ASP A 624 -18.18 28.56 -13.52
CA ASP A 624 -19.50 28.47 -12.91
C ASP A 624 -19.80 27.13 -12.25
N ASP A 625 -18.96 26.11 -12.45
CA ASP A 625 -19.13 24.75 -11.93
C ASP A 625 -18.30 24.42 -10.68
N GLY A 626 -17.61 25.41 -10.14
CA GLY A 626 -16.90 25.28 -8.87
C GLY A 626 -17.87 25.12 -7.70
N ILE A 627 -17.48 24.39 -6.68
CA ILE A 627 -18.36 24.02 -5.56
C ILE A 627 -17.94 24.71 -4.26
N ASP A 628 -18.92 25.31 -3.56
CA ASP A 628 -18.75 25.66 -2.15
C ASP A 628 -19.10 24.44 -1.30
N ILE A 629 -18.10 23.67 -0.92
CA ILE A 629 -18.24 22.38 -0.27
C ILE A 629 -17.15 22.16 0.79
N ILE A 630 -17.49 21.39 1.79
CA ILE A 630 -16.56 20.91 2.81
C ILE A 630 -16.32 19.44 2.56
N MET A 631 -15.06 19.06 2.27
CA MET A 631 -14.65 17.69 1.95
C MET A 631 -13.43 17.29 2.82
N PRO A 632 -13.62 16.56 3.90
CA PRO A 632 -12.50 16.12 4.75
C PRO A 632 -11.69 14.97 4.16
N GLU A 633 -12.30 14.12 3.32
CA GLU A 633 -11.65 12.92 2.82
C GLU A 633 -12.24 12.45 1.49
N ASN A 634 -11.33 12.04 0.58
CA ASN A 634 -11.67 11.53 -0.75
C ASN A 634 -10.87 10.26 -1.04
N ILE A 635 -11.55 9.25 -1.56
CA ILE A 635 -11.03 7.92 -1.84
C ILE A 635 -11.42 7.52 -3.26
N MET A 636 -10.47 6.96 -4.01
CA MET A 636 -10.76 6.44 -5.35
C MET A 636 -10.02 5.14 -5.63
N TYR A 637 -10.75 4.19 -6.17
CA TYR A 637 -10.25 2.93 -6.67
C TYR A 637 -10.39 2.86 -8.19
N ASN A 638 -9.38 2.29 -8.87
CA ASN A 638 -9.44 2.00 -10.30
C ASN A 638 -10.08 0.63 -10.58
N SER A 639 -11.15 0.33 -9.86
CA SER A 639 -11.98 -0.86 -9.98
C SER A 639 -13.31 -0.64 -9.26
N VAL A 640 -14.31 -1.43 -9.61
CA VAL A 640 -15.52 -1.53 -8.78
C VAL A 640 -15.20 -2.36 -7.55
N LEU A 641 -15.41 -1.81 -6.37
CA LEU A 641 -15.31 -2.56 -5.14
C LEU A 641 -16.45 -3.59 -5.05
N ASN A 642 -16.13 -4.82 -4.67
CA ASN A 642 -17.18 -5.78 -4.29
C ASN A 642 -17.89 -5.32 -3.02
N ALA A 643 -19.06 -5.89 -2.72
CA ALA A 643 -19.90 -5.45 -1.61
C ALA A 643 -19.21 -5.53 -0.23
N ALA A 644 -18.35 -6.53 -0.01
CA ALA A 644 -17.65 -6.69 1.25
C ALA A 644 -16.57 -5.63 1.44
N ASP A 645 -15.76 -5.37 0.42
CA ASP A 645 -14.72 -4.34 0.43
C ASP A 645 -15.33 -2.94 0.50
N TYR A 646 -16.38 -2.69 -0.28
CA TYR A 646 -17.12 -1.44 -0.21
C TYR A 646 -17.62 -1.17 1.22
N ASN A 647 -18.22 -2.18 1.86
CA ASN A 647 -18.75 -2.04 3.22
C ASN A 647 -17.66 -1.69 4.25
N LYS A 648 -16.46 -2.28 4.15
CA LYS A 648 -15.31 -1.91 5.00
C LYS A 648 -14.95 -0.44 4.83
N VAL A 649 -14.81 0.03 3.58
CA VAL A 649 -14.41 1.42 3.29
C VAL A 649 -15.44 2.42 3.80
N VAL A 650 -16.74 2.19 3.58
CA VAL A 650 -17.75 3.12 4.06
C VAL A 650 -17.96 3.05 5.58
N SER A 651 -17.70 1.90 6.21
CA SER A 651 -17.71 1.75 7.67
C SER A 651 -16.63 2.61 8.33
N TYR A 652 -15.40 2.57 7.78
CA TYR A 652 -14.33 3.46 8.18
C TYR A 652 -14.76 4.94 8.12
N MET A 653 -15.29 5.37 6.97
CA MET A 653 -15.74 6.77 6.78
C MET A 653 -16.83 7.15 7.76
N ALA A 654 -17.81 6.27 7.95
CA ALA A 654 -18.94 6.50 8.83
C ALA A 654 -18.54 6.65 10.30
N LEU A 655 -17.68 5.78 10.80
CA LEU A 655 -17.18 5.83 12.18
C LEU A 655 -16.31 7.07 12.41
N LYS A 656 -15.40 7.36 11.49
CA LYS A 656 -14.53 8.52 11.58
C LYS A 656 -15.31 9.83 11.61
N TYR A 657 -16.33 9.94 10.81
CA TYR A 657 -17.06 11.21 10.62
C TYR A 657 -18.44 11.25 11.28
N GLY A 658 -18.83 10.22 12.04
CA GLY A 658 -20.07 10.22 12.81
C GLY A 658 -21.34 10.24 11.95
N VAL A 659 -21.31 9.62 10.78
CA VAL A 659 -22.42 9.53 9.81
C VAL A 659 -23.04 8.14 9.87
N THR A 660 -24.35 8.05 9.99
CA THR A 660 -25.04 6.76 10.00
C THR A 660 -25.20 6.20 8.59
N LEU A 661 -24.78 4.95 8.37
CA LEU A 661 -24.99 4.22 7.11
C LEU A 661 -26.38 3.59 7.05
N GLY A 662 -26.94 3.57 5.85
CA GLY A 662 -28.28 3.04 5.62
C GLY A 662 -29.39 3.93 6.17
N THR A 663 -30.52 3.32 6.38
CA THR A 663 -31.68 3.94 7.02
C THR A 663 -32.24 3.00 8.09
N PHE A 664 -33.13 3.50 8.93
CA PHE A 664 -33.84 2.65 9.90
C PHE A 664 -34.56 1.47 9.22
N ALA A 665 -35.11 1.68 8.02
CA ALA A 665 -35.80 0.65 7.24
C ALA A 665 -34.82 -0.28 6.45
N SER A 666 -33.64 0.19 6.15
CA SER A 666 -32.62 -0.53 5.39
C SER A 666 -31.25 -0.28 6.03
N PRO A 667 -31.02 -0.87 7.20
CA PRO A 667 -29.76 -0.65 7.95
C PRO A 667 -28.59 -1.37 7.29
N VAL A 668 -27.37 -0.88 7.56
CA VAL A 668 -26.13 -1.42 7.04
C VAL A 668 -25.23 -1.84 8.19
N ASN A 669 -24.62 -3.03 8.08
CA ASN A 669 -23.60 -3.48 9.03
C ASN A 669 -22.33 -2.63 8.86
N TYR A 670 -21.63 -2.36 9.97
CA TYR A 670 -20.28 -1.82 9.91
C TYR A 670 -19.27 -2.95 10.08
N THR A 671 -18.25 -2.95 9.26
CA THR A 671 -17.27 -4.03 9.19
C THR A 671 -15.85 -3.44 9.31
N SER A 672 -15.03 -4.00 10.20
CA SER A 672 -13.62 -3.63 10.35
C SER A 672 -12.74 -4.17 9.22
N THR A 673 -11.49 -3.74 9.17
CA THR A 673 -10.54 -4.17 8.13
C THR A 673 -10.35 -5.69 8.10
N ASN A 674 -10.38 -6.37 9.25
CA ASN A 674 -10.24 -7.84 9.34
C ASN A 674 -11.53 -8.62 9.00
N GLY A 675 -12.62 -7.91 8.63
CA GLY A 675 -13.90 -8.52 8.26
C GLY A 675 -14.86 -8.79 9.41
N THR A 676 -14.53 -8.40 10.65
CA THR A 676 -15.44 -8.52 11.80
C THR A 676 -16.58 -7.51 11.70
N THR A 677 -17.82 -7.95 11.92
CA THR A 677 -18.97 -7.05 12.05
C THR A 677 -18.92 -6.32 13.39
N VAL A 678 -18.56 -5.04 13.37
CA VAL A 678 -18.40 -4.20 14.56
C VAL A 678 -19.70 -3.47 14.97
N TRP A 679 -20.64 -3.32 14.05
CA TRP A 679 -22.02 -2.93 14.32
C TRP A 679 -22.98 -3.75 13.47
N SER A 680 -23.92 -4.42 14.11
CA SER A 680 -24.81 -5.38 13.44
C SER A 680 -26.22 -4.83 13.25
N THR A 681 -26.76 -4.98 12.04
CA THR A 681 -28.16 -4.72 11.72
C THR A 681 -29.15 -5.65 12.43
N ALA A 682 -28.68 -6.74 13.04
CA ALA A 682 -29.52 -7.58 13.90
C ALA A 682 -30.08 -6.80 15.12
N ALA A 683 -29.50 -5.64 15.44
CA ALA A 683 -30.04 -4.68 16.39
C ALA A 683 -31.03 -3.71 15.72
N SER A 684 -31.96 -4.18 14.93
CA SER A 684 -32.79 -3.46 13.96
C SER A 684 -33.45 -2.17 14.46
N THR A 685 -33.66 -2.01 15.76
CA THR A 685 -34.34 -0.84 16.37
C THR A 685 -33.35 0.24 16.84
N TYR A 686 -32.05 0.08 16.65
CA TYR A 686 -31.00 0.98 17.16
C TYR A 686 -30.12 1.55 16.05
N GLN A 687 -30.66 1.78 14.87
CA GLN A 687 -29.94 2.20 13.67
C GLN A 687 -29.97 3.72 13.43
N THR A 688 -30.21 4.50 14.48
CA THR A 688 -30.20 5.96 14.41
C THR A 688 -29.01 6.51 15.18
N ASN A 689 -28.35 7.52 14.62
CA ASN A 689 -27.17 8.18 15.20
C ASN A 689 -26.08 7.17 15.61
N VAL A 690 -25.71 6.29 14.68
CA VAL A 690 -24.64 5.30 14.93
C VAL A 690 -23.29 6.00 14.97
N ILE A 691 -22.62 5.95 16.11
CA ILE A 691 -21.31 6.56 16.35
C ILE A 691 -20.41 5.62 17.13
N GLY A 692 -19.10 5.85 17.08
CA GLY A 692 -18.16 5.02 17.82
C GLY A 692 -16.81 5.63 18.11
N ILE A 693 -16.20 5.09 19.15
CA ILE A 693 -14.77 5.25 19.47
C ILE A 693 -14.10 4.00 18.90
N ALA A 694 -13.05 4.19 18.10
CA ALA A 694 -12.41 3.08 17.40
C ALA A 694 -10.93 3.31 17.12
N ARG A 695 -10.17 2.21 17.11
CA ARG A 695 -8.83 2.15 16.56
C ARG A 695 -8.71 0.93 15.65
N ASP A 696 -8.32 1.19 14.41
CA ASP A 696 -7.94 0.18 13.42
C ASP A 696 -6.74 0.70 12.64
N ASP A 697 -5.57 0.17 12.96
CA ASP A 697 -4.30 0.66 12.43
C ASP A 697 -4.15 0.41 10.94
N ALA A 698 -4.81 -0.63 10.40
CA ALA A 698 -4.76 -0.97 8.98
C ALA A 698 -5.46 0.06 8.08
N GLU A 699 -6.40 0.84 8.62
CA GLU A 699 -7.10 1.92 7.90
C GLU A 699 -6.80 3.31 8.46
N ALA A 700 -5.80 3.43 9.34
CA ALA A 700 -5.45 4.67 10.03
C ALA A 700 -6.64 5.30 10.79
N LEU A 701 -7.56 4.48 11.29
CA LEU A 701 -8.66 4.92 12.13
C LEU A 701 -8.19 5.03 13.58
N HIS A 702 -8.28 6.23 14.14
CA HIS A 702 -8.05 6.47 15.57
C HIS A 702 -9.03 7.53 16.05
N GLN A 703 -10.30 7.13 16.18
CA GLN A 703 -11.37 8.00 16.61
C GLN A 703 -11.50 7.95 18.13
N ARG A 704 -11.04 9.00 18.82
CA ARG A 704 -10.95 9.09 20.28
C ARG A 704 -12.11 9.88 20.91
N ILE A 705 -12.83 10.63 20.10
CA ILE A 705 -14.03 11.38 20.47
C ILE A 705 -15.05 11.29 19.34
N ALA A 706 -16.32 11.08 19.66
CA ALA A 706 -17.38 10.94 18.66
C ALA A 706 -18.68 11.59 19.07
N LYS A 707 -19.34 12.21 18.07
CA LYS A 707 -20.68 12.77 18.14
C LYS A 707 -21.38 12.55 16.79
N SER A 708 -22.64 12.21 16.80
CA SER A 708 -23.42 12.08 15.55
C SER A 708 -23.49 13.40 14.77
N GLN A 709 -23.39 13.27 13.47
CA GLN A 709 -23.50 14.34 12.49
C GLN A 709 -24.80 14.24 11.67
N ASP A 710 -25.68 13.31 12.01
CA ASP A 710 -26.94 13.11 11.30
C ASP A 710 -27.91 14.30 11.48
N ALA A 711 -28.86 14.44 10.56
CA ALA A 711 -29.86 15.53 10.58
C ALA A 711 -30.70 15.53 11.85
N VAL A 712 -30.98 14.35 12.40
CA VAL A 712 -31.63 14.22 13.72
C VAL A 712 -30.55 14.28 14.77
N ALA A 713 -30.43 15.38 15.46
CA ALA A 713 -29.40 15.59 16.47
C ALA A 713 -29.43 14.53 17.57
N ASP A 714 -28.28 13.98 17.91
CA ASP A 714 -28.12 13.21 19.14
C ASP A 714 -27.61 14.08 20.27
N ILE A 715 -27.91 13.63 21.49
CA ILE A 715 -27.56 14.37 22.69
C ILE A 715 -26.29 13.90 23.37
N ILE A 716 -25.65 12.87 22.84
CA ILE A 716 -24.45 12.29 23.45
C ILE A 716 -23.16 12.64 22.68
N THR A 717 -22.09 12.77 23.45
CA THR A 717 -20.72 12.76 22.96
C THR A 717 -19.94 11.73 23.78
N ILE A 718 -19.17 10.89 23.10
CA ILE A 718 -18.32 9.86 23.71
C ILE A 718 -16.87 10.26 23.55
N SER A 719 -16.05 10.12 24.59
CA SER A 719 -14.62 10.46 24.55
C SER A 719 -13.78 9.44 25.32
N THR A 720 -12.51 9.36 25.03
CA THR A 720 -11.54 8.52 25.77
C THR A 720 -11.10 9.14 27.10
N ASN A 721 -11.48 10.38 27.38
CA ASN A 721 -11.26 11.07 28.66
C ASN A 721 -12.35 12.14 28.88
N ASN A 722 -12.23 12.97 29.90
CA ASN A 722 -13.18 14.04 30.23
C ASN A 722 -13.03 15.30 29.38
N ASP A 723 -12.45 15.20 28.19
CA ASP A 723 -12.44 16.28 27.19
C ASP A 723 -13.48 15.96 26.09
N PHE A 724 -14.42 16.88 25.85
CA PHE A 724 -15.51 16.76 24.89
C PHE A 724 -15.51 17.88 23.84
N THR A 725 -14.43 18.61 23.74
CA THR A 725 -14.33 19.81 22.90
C THR A 725 -13.12 19.85 21.98
N SER A 726 -12.01 19.27 22.38
CA SER A 726 -10.79 19.25 21.58
C SER A 726 -10.94 18.42 20.29
N ALA A 727 -10.16 18.78 19.28
CA ALA A 727 -10.12 18.03 18.03
C ALA A 727 -9.61 16.58 18.25
N ASN A 728 -10.12 15.65 17.49
CA ASN A 728 -9.74 14.23 17.57
C ASN A 728 -8.22 14.01 17.38
N THR A 729 -7.58 14.80 16.51
CA THR A 729 -6.14 14.77 16.26
C THR A 729 -5.29 15.45 17.32
N GLY A 730 -5.91 16.20 18.23
CA GLY A 730 -5.23 16.94 19.28
C GLY A 730 -4.65 16.06 20.39
N ALA A 731 -3.76 16.64 21.22
CA ALA A 731 -3.17 15.98 22.40
C ALA A 731 -4.18 15.84 23.57
N GLY A 732 -5.37 16.42 23.47
CA GLY A 732 -6.37 16.46 24.52
C GLY A 732 -7.00 15.11 24.87
N HIS A 733 -6.94 14.12 24.00
CA HIS A 733 -7.58 12.82 24.19
C HIS A 733 -6.60 11.69 24.49
N SER A 734 -6.99 10.79 25.39
CA SER A 734 -6.21 9.58 25.69
C SER A 734 -6.18 8.65 24.48
N ASN A 735 -5.03 8.02 24.25
CA ASN A 735 -4.89 7.05 23.18
C ASN A 735 -5.68 5.76 23.47
N ILE A 736 -6.25 5.18 22.43
CA ILE A 736 -6.77 3.82 22.46
C ILE A 736 -5.57 2.88 22.37
N THR A 737 -5.43 1.98 23.37
CA THR A 737 -4.20 1.19 23.53
C THR A 737 -4.10 0.07 22.51
N ASN A 738 -5.23 -0.58 22.20
CA ASN A 738 -5.25 -1.79 21.39
C ASN A 738 -5.78 -1.52 19.98
N ASP A 739 -5.13 -2.10 19.00
CA ASP A 739 -5.63 -2.19 17.64
C ASP A 739 -6.91 -3.03 17.57
N GLN A 740 -7.75 -2.83 16.57
CA GLN A 740 -9.04 -3.50 16.37
C GLN A 740 -9.99 -3.30 17.57
N PHE A 741 -9.88 -2.18 18.27
CA PHE A 741 -10.84 -1.76 19.30
C PHE A 741 -11.98 -0.96 18.68
N TYR A 742 -13.22 -1.35 19.04
CA TYR A 742 -14.42 -0.62 18.64
C TYR A 742 -15.40 -0.58 19.81
N PHE A 743 -15.92 0.58 20.11
CA PHE A 743 -17.07 0.81 20.97
C PHE A 743 -18.07 1.64 20.17
N ILE A 744 -19.14 1.03 19.73
CA ILE A 744 -20.13 1.62 18.85
C ILE A 744 -21.47 1.64 19.54
N THR A 745 -22.21 2.70 19.36
CA THR A 745 -23.57 2.84 19.88
C THR A 745 -24.46 3.49 18.83
N GLY A 746 -25.71 3.05 18.80
CA GLY A 746 -26.79 3.65 18.04
C GLY A 746 -28.04 3.72 18.89
N ASN A 747 -28.96 4.60 18.57
CA ASN A 747 -30.18 4.79 19.36
C ASN A 747 -31.46 4.36 18.60
N ASN A 748 -32.54 4.23 19.36
CA ASN A 748 -33.85 3.79 18.87
C ASN A 748 -34.69 4.91 18.22
N GLY A 749 -34.12 6.11 18.00
CA GLY A 749 -34.85 7.25 17.43
C GLY A 749 -35.99 7.84 18.28
N ALA A 750 -36.19 7.34 19.50
CA ALA A 750 -37.27 7.85 20.36
C ALA A 750 -36.96 9.27 20.87
N ALA A 751 -37.97 9.94 21.41
CA ALA A 751 -37.85 11.29 21.97
C ALA A 751 -36.89 11.31 23.18
N THR A 752 -36.24 12.44 23.43
CA THR A 752 -35.39 12.69 24.59
C THR A 752 -36.17 13.14 25.83
N THR A 753 -37.46 12.81 25.90
CA THR A 753 -38.35 13.06 27.07
C THR A 753 -38.30 11.89 28.04
N TYR A 754 -38.69 12.14 29.26
CA TYR A 754 -38.69 11.17 30.37
C TYR A 754 -40.07 10.53 30.60
N ASN A 755 -40.03 9.22 30.87
CA ASN A 755 -41.24 8.49 31.25
C ASN A 755 -41.59 8.72 32.74
N ALA A 756 -42.65 8.05 33.23
CA ALA A 756 -43.12 8.14 34.63
C ALA A 756 -42.08 7.66 35.66
N GLN A 757 -41.13 6.81 35.25
CA GLN A 757 -40.02 6.33 36.08
C GLN A 757 -38.78 7.25 36.02
N ASN A 758 -38.92 8.44 35.44
CA ASN A 758 -37.80 9.38 35.20
C ASN A 758 -36.67 8.83 34.31
N LEU A 759 -36.94 7.81 33.50
CA LEU A 759 -35.99 7.32 32.50
C LEU A 759 -36.30 7.98 31.14
N MET A 760 -35.29 8.43 30.42
CA MET A 760 -35.44 8.96 29.08
C MET A 760 -36.00 7.90 28.15
N LEU A 761 -36.86 8.26 27.20
CA LEU A 761 -37.42 7.31 26.22
C LEU A 761 -36.42 6.84 25.19
N ARG A 762 -35.46 7.71 24.84
CA ARG A 762 -34.35 7.33 23.95
C ARG A 762 -33.46 6.32 24.64
N ARG A 763 -33.15 5.24 23.94
CA ARG A 763 -32.27 4.16 24.36
C ARG A 763 -31.14 4.02 23.36
N TRP A 764 -29.97 3.77 23.85
CA TRP A 764 -28.80 3.41 23.07
C TRP A 764 -28.43 1.96 23.32
N LYS A 765 -28.07 1.24 22.27
CA LYS A 765 -27.45 -0.09 22.36
C LYS A 765 -25.95 0.05 22.20
N VAL A 766 -25.20 -0.76 22.89
CA VAL A 766 -23.73 -0.84 22.78
C VAL A 766 -23.33 -2.12 22.07
N GLN A 767 -22.46 -1.99 21.09
CA GLN A 767 -21.69 -3.09 20.55
C GLN A 767 -20.20 -2.74 20.65
N SER A 768 -19.42 -3.61 21.30
CA SER A 768 -17.99 -3.40 21.46
C SER A 768 -17.20 -4.67 21.12
N THR A 769 -16.02 -4.48 20.55
CA THR A 769 -15.04 -5.52 20.22
C THR A 769 -13.65 -5.09 20.69
N GLY A 770 -12.77 -6.04 20.88
CA GLY A 770 -11.45 -5.79 21.44
C GLY A 770 -11.43 -5.68 22.97
N THR A 771 -10.30 -5.32 23.53
CA THR A 771 -10.09 -5.19 24.98
C THR A 771 -10.81 -3.96 25.51
N ALA A 772 -11.62 -4.12 26.56
CA ALA A 772 -12.39 -3.04 27.16
C ALA A 772 -11.49 -1.86 27.60
N GLN A 773 -11.96 -0.65 27.33
CA GLN A 773 -11.32 0.61 27.68
C GLN A 773 -12.29 1.50 28.42
N ASN A 774 -11.80 2.32 29.34
CA ASN A 774 -12.61 3.33 30.01
C ASN A 774 -12.99 4.44 29.04
N LEU A 775 -14.27 4.73 28.94
CA LEU A 775 -14.81 5.79 28.10
C LEU A 775 -15.63 6.77 28.95
N TYR A 776 -15.79 7.97 28.47
CA TYR A 776 -16.55 9.04 29.09
C TYR A 776 -17.72 9.39 28.15
N ILE A 777 -18.92 9.45 28.69
CA ILE A 777 -20.13 9.81 27.94
C ILE A 777 -20.73 11.08 28.52
N LYS A 778 -20.86 12.10 27.69
CA LYS A 778 -21.49 13.38 28.03
C LYS A 778 -22.81 13.51 27.31
N THR A 779 -23.82 14.00 28.02
CA THR A 779 -25.10 14.40 27.42
C THR A 779 -25.26 15.91 27.43
N SER A 780 -25.95 16.43 26.41
CA SER A 780 -26.39 17.83 26.37
C SER A 780 -27.73 18.08 27.15
N ASP A 781 -28.35 17.01 27.65
CA ASP A 781 -29.58 17.14 28.45
C ASP A 781 -29.23 17.58 29.86
N SER A 782 -29.62 18.79 30.22
CA SER A 782 -29.38 19.40 31.53
C SER A 782 -30.19 18.79 32.67
N GLN A 783 -31.22 17.98 32.37
CA GLN A 783 -32.04 17.31 33.37
C GLN A 783 -31.47 15.94 33.81
N ALA A 784 -30.56 15.40 33.03
CA ALA A 784 -29.96 14.11 33.30
C ALA A 784 -29.00 14.16 34.50
N ASN A 785 -29.24 13.34 35.53
CA ASN A 785 -28.38 13.20 36.70
C ASN A 785 -27.59 11.89 36.69
N TYR A 786 -28.05 10.89 35.94
CA TYR A 786 -27.46 9.56 35.84
C TYR A 786 -27.46 9.07 34.40
N LEU A 787 -26.38 8.41 33.97
CA LEU A 787 -26.41 7.42 32.92
C LEU A 787 -26.79 6.07 33.55
N VAL A 788 -27.78 5.39 32.97
CA VAL A 788 -28.25 4.10 33.46
C VAL A 788 -28.11 3.07 32.37
N TYR A 789 -27.43 1.94 32.66
CA TYR A 789 -27.35 0.85 31.69
C TYR A 789 -27.83 -0.48 32.25
N ALA A 790 -28.27 -1.38 31.37
CA ALA A 790 -28.87 -2.66 31.74
C ALA A 790 -28.66 -3.74 30.67
N ASP A 791 -29.05 -4.96 30.96
CA ASP A 791 -28.99 -6.08 30.01
C ASP A 791 -30.10 -6.00 28.96
N ASP A 792 -31.18 -5.32 29.24
CA ASP A 792 -32.39 -5.24 28.41
C ASP A 792 -32.72 -3.81 28.03
N ALA A 793 -33.45 -3.65 26.92
CA ALA A 793 -33.88 -2.36 26.40
C ALA A 793 -34.87 -1.63 27.30
N ALA A 794 -35.61 -2.36 28.15
CA ALA A 794 -36.55 -1.78 29.13
C ALA A 794 -35.82 -1.15 30.32
N ILE A 795 -34.51 -1.43 30.49
CA ILE A 795 -33.67 -1.00 31.62
C ILE A 795 -34.21 -1.59 32.95
N THR A 796 -34.42 -2.89 32.97
CA THR A 796 -34.97 -3.57 34.14
C THR A 796 -34.03 -4.69 34.67
N ALA A 797 -33.17 -5.26 33.83
CA ALA A 797 -32.31 -6.37 34.20
C ALA A 797 -30.88 -5.91 34.50
N ASN A 798 -30.34 -6.21 35.67
CA ASN A 798 -28.98 -5.90 36.11
C ASN A 798 -28.62 -4.41 35.93
N VAL A 799 -29.51 -3.53 36.39
CA VAL A 799 -29.41 -2.08 36.23
C VAL A 799 -28.21 -1.50 36.98
N VAL A 800 -27.40 -0.70 36.30
CA VAL A 800 -26.27 0.04 36.88
C VAL A 800 -26.50 1.52 36.67
N ASN A 801 -26.35 2.32 37.71
CA ASN A 801 -26.48 3.76 37.70
C ASN A 801 -25.12 4.42 37.84
N ILE A 802 -24.81 5.34 36.95
CA ILE A 802 -23.57 6.12 36.92
C ILE A 802 -23.93 7.59 37.10
N SER A 803 -23.48 8.23 38.17
CA SER A 803 -23.74 9.64 38.38
C SER A 803 -23.04 10.50 37.33
N LEU A 804 -23.71 11.55 36.91
CA LEU A 804 -23.16 12.55 36.00
C LEU A 804 -22.64 13.76 36.78
N THR A 805 -21.41 14.18 36.42
CA THR A 805 -20.82 15.45 36.89
C THR A 805 -20.74 16.40 35.70
N ALA A 806 -21.41 17.55 35.76
CA ALA A 806 -21.53 18.48 34.63
C ALA A 806 -22.03 17.80 33.33
N GLY A 807 -22.95 16.87 33.44
CA GLY A 807 -23.56 16.11 32.34
C GLY A 807 -22.66 14.96 31.79
N ALA A 808 -21.51 14.68 32.40
CA ALA A 808 -20.60 13.63 31.95
C ALA A 808 -20.41 12.53 32.99
N THR A 809 -20.18 11.30 32.56
CA THR A 809 -19.77 10.19 33.42
C THR A 809 -18.30 10.36 33.84
N SER A 810 -17.88 9.68 34.91
CA SER A 810 -16.48 9.29 35.11
C SER A 810 -16.05 8.28 34.04
N GLY A 811 -14.79 7.84 34.04
CA GLY A 811 -14.34 6.76 33.15
C GLY A 811 -15.08 5.46 33.44
N ILE A 812 -15.88 4.98 32.49
CA ILE A 812 -16.74 3.80 32.62
C ILE A 812 -16.48 2.81 31.49
N GLN A 813 -16.81 1.55 31.76
CA GLN A 813 -16.89 0.49 30.75
C GLN A 813 -18.32 -0.01 30.69
N ILE A 814 -18.98 0.17 29.55
CA ILE A 814 -20.28 -0.45 29.30
C ILE A 814 -20.03 -1.72 28.50
N PRO A 815 -20.35 -2.91 29.01
CA PRO A 815 -20.09 -4.16 28.31
C PRO A 815 -20.84 -4.28 27.00
N ASN A 816 -20.30 -5.12 26.11
CA ASN A 816 -20.94 -5.44 24.83
C ASN A 816 -22.38 -5.96 25.02
N GLY A 817 -23.28 -5.53 24.14
CA GLY A 817 -24.68 -5.94 24.12
C GLY A 817 -25.61 -5.19 25.07
N LYS A 818 -25.08 -4.37 25.99
CA LYS A 818 -25.88 -3.61 26.94
C LYS A 818 -26.66 -2.46 26.26
N PHE A 819 -27.71 -2.02 26.97
CA PHE A 819 -28.51 -0.85 26.62
C PHE A 819 -28.31 0.24 27.66
N PHE A 820 -28.26 1.50 27.27
CA PHE A 820 -28.22 2.60 28.23
C PHE A 820 -29.18 3.72 27.87
N THR A 821 -29.46 4.53 28.87
CA THR A 821 -30.28 5.74 28.79
C THR A 821 -29.88 6.73 29.87
N PHE A 822 -30.57 7.85 29.96
CA PHE A 822 -30.37 8.83 31.00
C PHE A 822 -31.58 8.87 31.97
N SER A 823 -31.30 9.23 33.23
CA SER A 823 -32.29 9.39 34.26
C SER A 823 -32.17 10.75 34.92
N LYS A 824 -33.31 11.35 35.22
CA LYS A 824 -33.43 12.59 36.01
C LYS A 824 -33.78 12.38 37.47
N LEU A 825 -33.57 11.16 37.98
CA LEU A 825 -33.80 10.90 39.40
C LEU A 825 -32.92 11.83 40.24
N THR A 826 -33.55 12.58 41.11
CA THR A 826 -32.89 13.29 42.18
C THR A 826 -32.89 12.39 43.40
N TYR A 827 -31.74 12.05 43.96
CA TYR A 827 -31.71 11.57 45.32
C TYR A 827 -32.25 12.71 46.22
N CYS A 828 -33.31 12.43 46.97
CA CYS A 828 -33.69 13.30 48.05
C CYS A 828 -32.55 13.22 49.12
N THR A 829 -31.59 14.10 49.02
CA THR A 829 -30.81 14.46 50.20
C THR A 829 -31.71 15.35 51.02
N ARG A 830 -32.33 14.79 52.07
CA ARG A 830 -32.92 15.65 53.07
C ARG A 830 -31.77 16.37 53.77
N PRO A 831 -31.63 17.67 53.60
CA PRO A 831 -30.62 18.37 54.35
C PRO A 831 -30.84 18.07 55.84
N SER A 832 -29.76 17.89 56.59
CA SER A 832 -29.82 17.75 58.03
C SER A 832 -30.65 18.91 58.56
N ASN A 833 -31.67 18.62 59.31
CA ASN A 833 -32.45 19.69 59.94
C ASN A 833 -31.54 20.43 60.94
N THR A 834 -31.11 21.60 60.59
CA THR A 834 -30.21 22.43 61.38
C THR A 834 -30.94 23.17 62.51
N SER A 835 -32.19 22.92 62.76
CA SER A 835 -33.02 23.64 63.76
C SER A 835 -33.92 22.77 64.62
N PRO A 836 -33.48 21.64 65.23
CA PRO A 836 -34.09 21.20 66.47
C PRO A 836 -33.11 21.48 67.63
N ALA A 837 -33.66 21.64 68.84
CA ALA A 837 -32.92 21.63 70.08
C ALA A 837 -32.08 20.33 70.18
N ASP A 838 -30.95 20.40 70.79
CA ASP A 838 -30.03 19.27 70.97
C ASP A 838 -30.77 17.99 71.41
N MET A 839 -30.74 16.97 70.63
CA MET A 839 -31.22 15.67 70.97
C MET A 839 -30.09 14.88 71.65
N ILE A 840 -30.36 14.38 72.84
CA ILE A 840 -29.41 13.59 73.59
C ILE A 840 -29.30 12.20 72.97
N THR A 841 -28.17 11.85 72.42
CA THR A 841 -27.86 10.50 71.93
C THR A 841 -27.33 9.61 73.07
N LYS A 842 -27.97 8.45 73.24
CA LYS A 842 -27.55 7.43 74.23
C LYS A 842 -26.97 6.22 73.52
N ILE A 843 -25.74 5.86 73.88
CA ILE A 843 -25.05 4.69 73.31
C ILE A 843 -24.62 3.74 74.45
N GLY A 844 -24.90 2.44 74.29
CA GLY A 844 -24.46 1.45 75.22
C GLY A 844 -24.77 0.03 74.82
N ILE A 845 -24.00 -0.94 75.33
CA ILE A 845 -24.21 -2.39 75.22
C ILE A 845 -24.11 -2.92 76.62
N THR A 846 -25.19 -3.57 77.09
CA THR A 846 -25.22 -4.22 78.43
C THR A 846 -26.07 -5.45 78.41
N THR A 847 -25.75 -6.36 79.26
CA THR A 847 -26.55 -7.55 79.56
C THR A 847 -27.54 -7.28 80.69
N GLN A 848 -27.49 -6.16 81.38
CA GLN A 848 -28.39 -5.80 82.46
C GLN A 848 -29.60 -5.00 81.94
N SER A 849 -30.78 -5.24 82.46
CA SER A 849 -31.98 -4.55 82.00
C SER A 849 -32.15 -3.14 82.53
N LYS A 850 -31.53 -2.79 83.63
CA LYS A 850 -31.49 -1.43 84.19
C LYS A 850 -30.19 -1.18 84.95
N GLN A 851 -29.57 -0.05 84.62
CA GLN A 851 -28.46 0.55 85.38
C GLN A 851 -28.67 2.04 85.48
N SER A 852 -28.47 2.66 86.65
CA SER A 852 -28.65 4.07 86.85
C SER A 852 -27.54 4.86 86.06
N GLY A 853 -28.04 5.83 85.30
CA GLY A 853 -27.16 6.66 84.51
C GLY A 853 -26.66 6.05 83.16
N TRP A 854 -27.15 4.83 82.81
CA TRP A 854 -26.75 4.16 81.60
C TRP A 854 -27.94 3.94 80.64
N PRO A 855 -27.86 4.13 79.28
CA PRO A 855 -26.69 4.63 78.58
C PRO A 855 -26.46 6.14 78.86
N GLU A 856 -25.20 6.54 78.72
CA GLU A 856 -24.77 7.91 78.95
C GLU A 856 -25.45 8.88 77.96
N ASN A 857 -25.84 10.08 78.42
CA ASN A 857 -26.42 11.09 77.58
C ASN A 857 -25.35 11.89 76.90
N ILE A 858 -25.17 11.74 75.61
CA ILE A 858 -24.20 12.47 74.80
C ILE A 858 -24.92 13.43 73.89
N PRO A 859 -24.85 14.74 74.11
CA PRO A 859 -25.53 15.69 73.23
C PRO A 859 -24.96 15.66 71.83
N ASN A 860 -25.84 15.56 70.80
CA ASN A 860 -25.49 15.58 69.37
C ASN A 860 -24.51 14.45 68.95
N GLY A 861 -24.41 13.37 69.70
CA GLY A 861 -23.55 12.24 69.41
C GLY A 861 -24.00 11.43 68.20
N ALA A 862 -23.06 10.92 67.46
CA ALA A 862 -23.31 9.99 66.33
C ALA A 862 -22.52 8.70 66.53
N ILE A 863 -23.02 7.61 66.00
CA ILE A 863 -22.29 6.33 65.97
C ILE A 863 -21.53 6.26 64.64
N ALA A 864 -20.23 6.19 64.69
CA ALA A 864 -19.37 5.90 63.57
C ALA A 864 -18.70 4.54 63.76
N LEU A 865 -18.87 3.64 62.79
CA LEU A 865 -18.24 2.30 62.77
C LEU A 865 -17.41 2.21 61.48
N GLU A 866 -16.10 2.23 61.63
CA GLU A 866 -15.18 2.14 60.50
C GLU A 866 -14.51 0.79 60.44
N SER A 867 -14.56 0.16 59.27
CA SER A 867 -13.83 -1.09 59.01
C SER A 867 -13.47 -1.21 57.52
N LYS A 868 -12.26 -1.68 57.24
CA LYS A 868 -11.81 -1.91 55.85
C LYS A 868 -12.33 -3.18 55.21
N SER A 869 -12.75 -4.15 55.99
CA SER A 869 -13.09 -5.50 55.50
C SER A 869 -14.32 -6.13 56.15
N LYS A 870 -15.00 -5.46 57.06
CA LYS A 870 -16.17 -6.00 57.75
C LYS A 870 -17.31 -5.01 57.78
N GLY A 871 -18.52 -5.49 57.53
CA GLY A 871 -19.75 -4.70 57.60
C GLY A 871 -20.40 -4.68 58.98
N PHE A 872 -21.21 -3.68 59.22
CA PHE A 872 -22.11 -3.65 60.38
C PHE A 872 -23.33 -4.51 60.09
N VAL A 873 -23.60 -5.51 60.92
CA VAL A 873 -24.78 -6.36 60.81
C VAL A 873 -25.82 -5.86 61.78
N ILE A 874 -26.90 -5.24 61.23
CA ILE A 874 -28.06 -4.82 62.02
C ILE A 874 -28.81 -6.03 62.56
N THR A 875 -29.67 -5.84 63.55
CA THR A 875 -30.53 -6.86 64.11
C THR A 875 -31.29 -7.62 63.04
N ARG A 876 -31.13 -8.90 62.97
CA ARG A 876 -31.82 -9.80 62.02
C ARG A 876 -32.96 -10.51 62.76
N THR A 877 -34.17 -10.08 62.44
CA THR A 877 -35.37 -10.64 63.08
C THR A 877 -36.57 -10.46 62.14
N GLN A 878 -37.71 -11.05 62.51
CA GLN A 878 -38.99 -10.75 61.83
C GLN A 878 -39.60 -9.51 62.45
N SER A 879 -40.11 -8.59 61.65
CA SER A 879 -40.75 -7.37 62.13
C SER A 879 -41.96 -7.66 63.01
N SER A 880 -42.70 -8.77 62.77
CA SER A 880 -43.79 -9.29 63.59
C SER A 880 -43.41 -9.80 64.97
N SER A 881 -42.12 -10.11 65.16
CA SER A 881 -41.58 -10.62 66.48
C SER A 881 -41.27 -9.51 67.45
N ILE A 882 -41.31 -8.21 66.97
CA ILE A 882 -41.03 -7.08 67.85
C ILE A 882 -42.35 -6.55 68.38
N ALA A 883 -42.66 -6.84 69.63
CA ALA A 883 -43.96 -6.53 70.27
C ALA A 883 -44.15 -4.99 70.44
N THR A 884 -43.07 -4.24 70.70
CA THR A 884 -43.15 -2.79 70.95
C THR A 884 -42.06 -2.11 70.11
N PRO A 885 -42.26 -1.92 68.78
CA PRO A 885 -41.32 -1.21 67.96
C PRO A 885 -41.31 0.29 68.28
N VAL A 886 -40.17 0.90 68.19
CA VAL A 886 -39.99 2.35 68.42
C VAL A 886 -39.67 3.06 67.11
N GLU A 887 -40.20 4.24 66.89
CA GLU A 887 -39.94 5.05 65.69
C GLU A 887 -38.43 5.23 65.48
N GLY A 888 -37.99 5.05 64.22
CA GLY A 888 -36.56 5.05 63.87
C GLY A 888 -35.85 3.68 64.05
N MET A 889 -36.53 2.63 64.54
CA MET A 889 -35.96 1.28 64.69
C MET A 889 -35.64 0.68 63.29
N LEU A 890 -34.43 0.19 63.11
CA LEU A 890 -33.93 -0.41 61.90
C LEU A 890 -33.57 -1.86 62.11
N ILE A 891 -34.14 -2.74 61.28
CA ILE A 891 -33.88 -4.19 61.30
C ILE A 891 -33.67 -4.75 59.89
N TYR A 892 -32.99 -5.89 59.77
CA TYR A 892 -33.08 -6.72 58.59
C TYR A 892 -34.18 -7.75 58.83
N ASP A 893 -35.31 -7.58 58.14
CA ASP A 893 -36.47 -8.49 58.25
C ASP A 893 -36.19 -9.80 57.51
N THR A 894 -36.13 -10.91 58.23
CA THR A 894 -35.73 -12.22 57.71
C THR A 894 -36.80 -12.87 56.85
N VAL A 895 -38.05 -12.39 56.89
CA VAL A 895 -39.16 -12.87 56.07
C VAL A 895 -39.22 -12.06 54.76
N SER A 896 -39.27 -10.75 54.87
CA SER A 896 -39.33 -9.85 53.69
C SER A 896 -37.97 -9.68 53.01
N LYS A 897 -36.84 -10.18 53.62
CA LYS A 897 -35.47 -10.11 53.17
C LYS A 897 -35.03 -8.69 52.76
N CYS A 898 -35.51 -7.70 53.46
CA CYS A 898 -35.15 -6.30 53.27
C CYS A 898 -34.80 -5.63 54.60
N MET A 899 -34.11 -4.50 54.51
CA MET A 899 -33.96 -3.58 55.65
C MET A 899 -35.29 -2.87 55.87
N LYS A 900 -35.85 -2.99 57.09
CA LYS A 900 -37.07 -2.29 57.46
C LYS A 900 -36.79 -1.19 58.46
N LEU A 901 -37.42 -0.04 58.24
CA LEU A 901 -37.47 1.08 59.16
C LEU A 901 -38.92 1.20 59.72
N TYR A 902 -39.02 1.31 61.02
CA TYR A 902 -40.29 1.61 61.68
C TYR A 902 -40.54 3.13 61.75
N ASN A 903 -41.60 3.61 61.16
CA ASN A 903 -41.92 5.06 61.06
C ASN A 903 -42.87 5.59 62.17
N GLY A 904 -42.97 4.86 63.23
CA GLY A 904 -43.89 5.16 64.35
C GLY A 904 -45.26 4.49 64.21
N THR A 905 -45.69 4.04 63.01
CA THR A 905 -46.98 3.37 62.78
C THR A 905 -46.85 2.05 62.08
N SER A 906 -45.86 1.84 61.19
CA SER A 906 -45.71 0.65 60.39
C SER A 906 -44.24 0.39 60.03
N TRP A 907 -43.94 -0.89 59.73
CA TRP A 907 -42.64 -1.34 59.22
C TRP A 907 -42.57 -1.21 57.70
N ASN A 908 -41.68 -0.41 57.19
CA ASN A 908 -41.51 -0.19 55.77
C ASN A 908 -40.15 -0.67 55.31
N CYS A 909 -40.08 -1.41 54.21
CA CYS A 909 -38.80 -1.76 53.59
C CYS A 909 -38.12 -0.50 53.08
N VAL A 910 -36.83 -0.35 53.39
CA VAL A 910 -36.01 0.67 52.79
C VAL A 910 -35.73 0.23 51.37
N ALA A 911 -36.52 0.76 50.42
CA ALA A 911 -36.34 0.51 49.01
C ALA A 911 -35.24 1.42 48.43
N ARG A 912 -34.47 0.90 47.49
CA ARG A 912 -33.60 1.75 46.65
C ARG A 912 -34.54 2.62 45.79
N SER A 913 -34.29 3.90 45.72
CA SER A 913 -35.06 4.85 44.91
C SER A 913 -34.94 4.64 43.39
N CYS A 914 -34.20 3.61 42.95
CA CYS A 914 -33.87 3.36 41.54
C CYS A 914 -34.21 1.96 41.04
N ASN A 915 -35.15 1.24 41.71
CA ASN A 915 -35.61 -0.07 41.22
C ASN A 915 -37.09 -0.07 40.99
N GLN A 916 -37.47 0.51 39.84
CA GLN A 916 -38.63 -0.02 39.09
C GLN A 916 -38.44 0.26 37.62
#